data_bf79b1afcd4570b181fdb7844bcef59b
#
_entry.id   bf79b1afcd4570b181fdb7844bcef59b
#
_cell.length_a   1.000
_cell.length_b   1.000
_cell.length_c   1.000
_cell.angle_alpha   90.00
_cell.angle_beta   90.00
_cell.angle_gamma   90.00
#
_symmetry.space_group_name_H-M   'P 1'
#
loop_
_entity.id
_entity.type
_entity.pdbx_description
1 polymer ?
#
loop_
_entity_poly.entity_id
_entity_poly.type
_entity_poly.pdbx_seq_one_letter_code
_entity_poly.pdbx_strand_id
1 'polypeptide(L)'
;MTAGHRSRLSTPGLLRRQFFAGPLASIMLALLVLAGALLATGVPRAVAAMHTAALEDSLDQFAAREIDVVTSSRNLPELGASSGDTTLDPRIDAVWGAQEQRLLDIRAGMPELLAGVTGEPLTALVTGPAKASVPGASADSTSYQLFTTFDPRIREHIALTGGEWPATLTGPVPGGTPLEIVLADAVAEEMDWALGDDRSIPIGTDPQDVRLVGTFAAIDPDDGFWSHVPQVALEPSVAYTPGGYIEVTGLGFADPVSWSALQESNLPTAMDAWFPTLPDRIRAADTAELVTQLGEFTSQVFVLGGGSWEYWFATVGEVAFTSGLTDALNDAAVAASASDAVLATIASGPIGVMVAVLVLGARVVFERRRTGLELAAARGASPGQLRGILALEGLAIGVPAAILGGLLGTLLIAADGGAAGWAIAALFALTPAVLLVAAEPGLSPLRRARADLGKPGTGRFRWMAEVLVAVLAVTAVVLLYRRGLATSTASTGVDPLLAAVPLLLSLLACLVVLRVYPIPLAALVRTTARRAGLVPFLGSARALRDPSAGLVPVLAVVVGVSVAVFSSVLLGTVQSGVERAADAQVGADASVGGTPFTLEQLDEFAAVPGVAAIAPVYSAKPTKVTADGRSRTSTLIVIDTEEMRQVQQGRDSSTPLPAGLDASDADDVPVLLSKTVSDFVSDADSAELDGEDFDALGAVDGRTAFSPRANWVLMDVDNAKPFTATLVPRTVLVRFDEGTSAAGADEITAALAEIAGDDAVVVTADDVLSELRERPTTQGLVISLIVAIVLASLLTALAIVLTLVVGRPARDRLLPLLSTLGLGRRGERALVVWEIGPVALIALVAGALLGAALPFVVLAGIDLRAFTDGDAQPAVTLDPWLITAVLAGSVLVTIAAAAVASRIDGSVNAARAMRKEEEG
;
A
#
# COMPACT_ATOMS: atom_id res chain seq x y z
N MET A 1 -20.28 2.23 79.18
CA MET A 1 -19.23 2.85 78.37
C MET A 1 -18.88 1.90 77.28
N THR A 2 -19.50 2.01 76.07
CA THR A 2 -19.22 1.21 74.88
C THR A 2 -18.62 2.18 73.92
N ALA A 3 -17.34 2.00 73.60
CA ALA A 3 -16.58 2.77 72.63
C ALA A 3 -17.09 2.49 71.21
N GLY A 4 -17.84 3.43 70.66
CA GLY A 4 -18.28 3.39 69.28
C GLY A 4 -17.09 3.40 68.32
N HIS A 5 -16.90 2.30 67.59
CA HIS A 5 -15.98 2.24 66.45
C HIS A 5 -16.38 3.27 65.38
N ARG A 6 -15.73 4.42 65.39
CA ARG A 6 -15.74 5.36 64.28
C ARG A 6 -14.98 4.69 63.12
N SER A 7 -15.70 4.01 62.26
CA SER A 7 -15.12 3.56 61.00
C SER A 7 -14.68 4.80 60.21
N ARG A 8 -13.39 5.13 60.24
CA ARG A 8 -12.80 6.10 59.32
C ARG A 8 -13.01 5.56 57.92
N LEU A 9 -13.94 6.16 57.19
CA LEU A 9 -14.11 5.88 55.77
C LEU A 9 -12.82 6.30 55.09
N SER A 10 -11.96 5.30 54.77
CA SER A 10 -10.75 5.54 54.02
C SER A 10 -11.11 5.88 52.58
N THR A 11 -10.36 6.77 51.96
CA THR A 11 -10.58 7.18 50.53
C THR A 11 -10.78 6.01 49.60
N PRO A 12 -10.00 4.90 49.72
CA PRO A 12 -10.21 3.66 48.92
C PRO A 12 -11.55 2.99 49.18
N GLY A 13 -12.04 3.01 50.41
CA GLY A 13 -13.33 2.40 50.77
C GLY A 13 -14.52 3.22 50.21
N LEU A 14 -14.40 4.52 50.13
CA LEU A 14 -15.40 5.41 49.48
C LEU A 14 -15.39 5.21 48.00
N LEU A 15 -14.23 5.17 47.32
CA LEU A 15 -14.09 4.93 45.90
C LEU A 15 -14.66 3.55 45.48
N ARG A 16 -14.34 2.48 46.24
CA ARG A 16 -14.90 1.15 46.01
C ARG A 16 -16.43 1.14 46.13
N ARG A 17 -17.01 1.74 47.16
CA ARG A 17 -18.48 1.83 47.31
C ARG A 17 -19.12 2.65 46.20
N GLN A 18 -18.47 3.71 45.78
CA GLN A 18 -18.94 4.56 44.67
C GLN A 18 -18.89 3.81 43.35
N PHE A 19 -17.84 3.07 43.06
CA PHE A 19 -17.72 2.25 41.84
C PHE A 19 -18.85 1.22 41.72
N PHE A 20 -19.17 0.51 42.81
CA PHE A 20 -20.24 -0.49 42.82
C PHE A 20 -21.65 0.08 42.90
N ALA A 21 -21.85 1.35 43.24
CA ALA A 21 -23.17 1.99 43.26
C ALA A 21 -23.76 2.29 41.85
N GLY A 22 -22.97 2.20 40.77
CA GLY A 22 -23.42 2.38 39.39
C GLY A 22 -22.39 1.91 38.36
N PRO A 23 -22.10 0.63 38.30
CA PRO A 23 -20.92 0.11 37.59
C PRO A 23 -20.98 0.30 36.08
N LEU A 24 -22.17 0.23 35.48
CA LEU A 24 -22.34 0.27 34.02
C LEU A 24 -21.72 1.51 33.36
N ALA A 25 -21.93 2.72 33.92
CA ALA A 25 -21.40 3.95 33.33
C ALA A 25 -19.86 4.01 33.41
N SER A 26 -19.31 3.58 34.54
CA SER A 26 -17.86 3.52 34.76
C SER A 26 -17.20 2.45 33.88
N ILE A 27 -17.85 1.29 33.70
CA ILE A 27 -17.39 0.23 32.78
C ILE A 27 -17.43 0.71 31.32
N MET A 28 -18.50 1.38 30.89
CA MET A 28 -18.58 1.92 29.52
C MET A 28 -17.47 2.95 29.27
N LEU A 29 -17.18 3.81 30.24
CA LEU A 29 -16.08 4.77 30.13
C LEU A 29 -14.71 4.07 30.10
N ALA A 30 -14.53 3.02 30.91
CA ALA A 30 -13.31 2.19 30.90
C ALA A 30 -13.12 1.49 29.55
N LEU A 31 -14.18 0.90 28.97
CA LEU A 31 -14.12 0.25 27.67
C LEU A 31 -13.74 1.23 26.53
N LEU A 32 -14.24 2.47 26.62
CA LEU A 32 -13.85 3.51 25.65
C LEU A 32 -12.37 3.89 25.76
N VAL A 33 -11.86 4.03 26.99
CA VAL A 33 -10.44 4.31 27.21
C VAL A 33 -9.58 3.12 26.76
N LEU A 34 -10.03 1.89 27.06
CA LEU A 34 -9.37 0.67 26.62
C LEU A 34 -9.27 0.62 25.08
N ALA A 35 -10.40 0.87 24.39
CA ALA A 35 -10.43 0.92 22.93
C ALA A 35 -9.54 2.04 22.37
N GLY A 36 -9.55 3.23 22.99
CA GLY A 36 -8.67 4.33 22.58
C GLY A 36 -7.17 4.01 22.76
N ALA A 37 -6.81 3.38 23.87
CA ALA A 37 -5.43 2.96 24.13
C ALA A 37 -4.98 1.79 23.22
N LEU A 38 -5.90 0.84 22.96
CA LEU A 38 -5.67 -0.25 22.00
C LEU A 38 -5.35 0.30 20.60
N LEU A 39 -6.17 1.23 20.13
CA LEU A 39 -5.95 1.86 18.82
C LEU A 39 -4.68 2.71 18.81
N ALA A 40 -4.42 3.46 19.87
CA ALA A 40 -3.23 4.31 19.98
C ALA A 40 -1.92 3.51 19.90
N THR A 41 -1.90 2.29 20.40
CA THR A 41 -0.71 1.41 20.37
C THR A 41 -0.74 0.41 19.22
N GLY A 42 -1.90 -0.05 18.78
CA GLY A 42 -2.06 -1.06 17.73
C GLY A 42 -1.96 -0.48 16.32
N VAL A 43 -2.59 0.67 16.06
CA VAL A 43 -2.60 1.26 14.70
C VAL A 43 -1.20 1.60 14.21
N PRO A 44 -0.32 2.29 14.98
CA PRO A 44 1.05 2.55 14.50
C PRO A 44 1.84 1.28 14.19
N ARG A 45 1.62 0.20 14.96
CA ARG A 45 2.25 -1.11 14.70
C ARG A 45 1.73 -1.77 13.45
N ALA A 46 0.41 -1.73 13.23
CA ALA A 46 -0.19 -2.26 12.02
C ALA A 46 0.32 -1.53 10.76
N VAL A 47 0.45 -0.20 10.85
CA VAL A 47 1.00 0.63 9.77
C VAL A 47 2.47 0.31 9.53
N ALA A 48 3.28 0.17 10.59
CA ALA A 48 4.70 -0.20 10.46
C ALA A 48 4.88 -1.60 9.84
N ALA A 49 4.04 -2.56 10.21
CA ALA A 49 4.03 -3.90 9.61
C ALA A 49 3.63 -3.84 8.12
N MET A 50 2.60 -3.06 7.80
CA MET A 50 2.16 -2.85 6.41
C MET A 50 3.28 -2.21 5.57
N HIS A 51 3.95 -1.19 6.07
CA HIS A 51 5.05 -0.53 5.34
C HIS A 51 6.24 -1.48 5.13
N THR A 52 6.56 -2.34 6.11
CA THR A 52 7.63 -3.33 5.97
C THR A 52 7.26 -4.37 4.91
N ALA A 53 6.03 -4.90 4.95
CA ALA A 53 5.57 -5.85 3.94
C ALA A 53 5.46 -5.21 2.54
N ALA A 54 5.05 -3.93 2.46
CA ALA A 54 5.01 -3.20 1.19
C ALA A 54 6.40 -2.89 0.63
N LEU A 55 7.38 -2.65 1.50
CA LEU A 55 8.76 -2.48 1.10
C LEU A 55 9.34 -3.78 0.56
N GLU A 56 9.12 -4.90 1.24
CA GLU A 56 9.52 -6.23 0.79
C GLU A 56 8.91 -6.54 -0.59
N ASP A 57 7.59 -6.42 -0.74
CA ASP A 57 6.87 -6.59 -2.01
C ASP A 57 7.41 -5.68 -3.13
N SER A 58 7.79 -4.44 -2.81
CA SER A 58 8.35 -3.52 -3.80
C SER A 58 9.79 -3.88 -4.20
N LEU A 59 10.59 -4.39 -3.27
CA LEU A 59 11.96 -4.81 -3.55
C LEU A 59 12.01 -6.11 -4.35
N ASP A 60 11.09 -7.03 -4.14
CA ASP A 60 10.96 -8.29 -4.88
C ASP A 60 10.63 -8.07 -6.38
N GLN A 61 10.14 -6.89 -6.74
CA GLN A 61 9.85 -6.52 -8.14
C GLN A 61 11.11 -6.10 -8.92
N PHE A 62 12.21 -5.81 -8.23
CA PHE A 62 13.48 -5.47 -8.88
C PHE A 62 14.31 -6.72 -9.14
N ALA A 63 15.03 -6.72 -10.27
CA ALA A 63 16.06 -7.73 -10.46
C ALA A 63 17.14 -7.60 -9.37
N ALA A 64 17.61 -8.71 -8.82
CA ALA A 64 18.57 -8.68 -7.71
C ALA A 64 19.79 -7.79 -8.02
N ARG A 65 20.30 -7.83 -9.25
CA ARG A 65 21.41 -6.98 -9.70
C ARG A 65 21.14 -5.47 -9.55
N GLU A 66 19.90 -5.04 -9.62
CA GLU A 66 19.54 -3.62 -9.50
C GLU A 66 19.61 -3.14 -8.05
N ILE A 67 19.26 -4.00 -7.08
CA ILE A 67 19.21 -3.65 -5.65
C ILE A 67 20.42 -4.14 -4.87
N ASP A 68 21.18 -5.10 -5.38
CA ASP A 68 22.39 -5.60 -4.75
C ASP A 68 23.49 -4.55 -4.74
N VAL A 69 24.45 -4.74 -3.84
CA VAL A 69 25.64 -3.89 -3.78
C VAL A 69 26.70 -4.48 -4.68
N VAL A 70 26.83 -3.93 -5.90
CA VAL A 70 27.59 -4.52 -7.00
C VAL A 70 28.78 -3.67 -7.40
N THR A 71 29.84 -4.33 -7.89
CA THR A 71 30.93 -3.69 -8.62
C THR A 71 31.28 -4.55 -9.84
N SER A 72 31.55 -3.87 -10.96
CA SER A 72 32.04 -4.52 -12.17
C SER A 72 33.36 -3.87 -12.56
N SER A 73 34.37 -4.67 -12.79
CA SER A 73 35.73 -4.20 -13.04
C SER A 73 36.40 -5.07 -14.10
N ARG A 74 37.33 -4.47 -14.85
CA ARG A 74 38.24 -5.20 -15.73
C ARG A 74 39.52 -5.65 -15.01
N ASN A 75 39.61 -5.39 -13.70
CA ASN A 75 40.70 -5.87 -12.88
C ASN A 75 40.65 -7.41 -12.80
N LEU A 76 41.82 -8.01 -12.78
CA LEU A 76 41.93 -9.44 -12.57
C LEU A 76 41.76 -9.77 -11.08
N PRO A 77 41.12 -10.92 -10.74
CA PRO A 77 40.99 -11.34 -9.34
C PRO A 77 42.36 -11.55 -8.71
N GLU A 78 42.48 -11.28 -7.41
CA GLU A 78 43.67 -11.60 -6.63
C GLU A 78 43.73 -13.12 -6.42
N LEU A 79 44.69 -13.79 -7.09
CA LEU A 79 44.85 -15.24 -6.96
C LEU A 79 45.69 -15.59 -5.74
N GLY A 80 45.29 -16.65 -5.06
CA GLY A 80 45.98 -17.20 -3.89
C GLY A 80 45.04 -17.83 -2.90
N ALA A 81 45.60 -18.50 -1.91
CA ALA A 81 44.81 -19.07 -0.82
C ALA A 81 44.35 -17.98 0.18
N SER A 82 43.23 -18.18 0.81
CA SER A 82 42.74 -17.33 1.89
C SER A 82 43.73 -17.30 3.06
N SER A 83 43.73 -16.20 3.79
CA SER A 83 44.50 -16.05 5.02
C SER A 83 43.68 -16.37 6.29
N GLY A 84 42.40 -16.63 6.15
CA GLY A 84 41.43 -16.90 7.21
C GLY A 84 40.55 -18.12 6.93
N ASP A 85 39.46 -18.21 7.65
CA ASP A 85 38.46 -19.24 7.40
C ASP A 85 37.64 -18.86 6.14
N THR A 86 37.52 -19.82 5.23
CA THR A 86 36.69 -19.70 4.01
C THR A 86 35.71 -20.85 3.92
N THR A 87 34.59 -20.62 3.21
CA THR A 87 33.60 -21.66 2.91
C THR A 87 33.88 -22.35 1.56
N LEU A 88 34.88 -21.88 0.80
CA LEU A 88 35.25 -22.48 -0.47
C LEU A 88 35.88 -23.87 -0.32
N ASP A 89 35.65 -24.73 -1.33
CA ASP A 89 36.37 -25.99 -1.43
C ASP A 89 37.89 -25.75 -1.39
N PRO A 90 38.67 -26.54 -0.65
CA PRO A 90 40.13 -26.31 -0.51
C PRO A 90 40.88 -26.20 -1.84
N ARG A 91 40.43 -26.87 -2.91
CA ARG A 91 41.03 -26.77 -4.25
C ARG A 91 40.73 -25.40 -4.87
N ILE A 92 39.54 -24.89 -4.67
CA ILE A 92 39.11 -23.57 -5.19
C ILE A 92 39.73 -22.48 -4.33
N ASP A 93 39.76 -22.64 -3.01
CA ASP A 93 40.39 -21.72 -2.07
C ASP A 93 41.86 -21.47 -2.40
N ALA A 94 42.61 -22.49 -2.83
CA ALA A 94 44.01 -22.35 -3.20
C ALA A 94 44.23 -21.29 -4.31
N VAL A 95 43.21 -20.98 -5.13
CA VAL A 95 43.28 -20.03 -6.24
C VAL A 95 42.48 -18.79 -5.98
N TRP A 96 41.23 -18.93 -5.46
CA TRP A 96 40.27 -17.82 -5.29
C TRP A 96 40.17 -17.30 -3.85
N GLY A 97 40.78 -17.99 -2.89
CA GLY A 97 40.67 -17.68 -1.46
C GLY A 97 41.11 -16.28 -1.10
N ALA A 98 42.19 -15.74 -1.74
CA ALA A 98 42.61 -14.38 -1.49
C ALA A 98 41.57 -13.34 -1.94
N GLN A 99 40.89 -13.57 -3.07
CA GLN A 99 39.81 -12.71 -3.58
C GLN A 99 38.61 -12.76 -2.66
N GLU A 100 38.18 -13.95 -2.26
CA GLU A 100 37.08 -14.16 -1.30
C GLU A 100 37.35 -13.49 0.04
N GLN A 101 38.55 -13.67 0.60
CA GLN A 101 38.94 -13.05 1.84
C GLN A 101 38.89 -11.51 1.79
N ARG A 102 39.29 -10.95 0.64
CA ARG A 102 39.24 -9.50 0.44
C ARG A 102 37.80 -8.99 0.46
N LEU A 103 36.87 -9.71 -0.19
CA LEU A 103 35.43 -9.38 -0.15
C LEU A 103 34.84 -9.52 1.26
N LEU A 104 35.24 -10.58 1.99
CA LEU A 104 34.83 -10.75 3.39
C LEU A 104 35.36 -9.65 4.30
N ASP A 105 36.60 -9.18 4.08
CA ASP A 105 37.20 -8.05 4.81
C ASP A 105 36.44 -6.73 4.52
N ILE A 106 36.03 -6.52 3.26
CA ILE A 106 35.20 -5.37 2.86
C ILE A 106 33.85 -5.44 3.58
N ARG A 107 33.20 -6.63 3.58
CA ARG A 107 31.92 -6.85 4.29
C ARG A 107 32.04 -6.63 5.80
N ALA A 108 33.12 -7.08 6.41
CA ALA A 108 33.38 -6.87 7.83
C ALA A 108 33.57 -5.38 8.20
N GLY A 109 33.99 -4.57 7.24
CA GLY A 109 34.11 -3.10 7.37
C GLY A 109 32.81 -2.34 7.07
N MET A 110 31.73 -3.00 6.65
CA MET A 110 30.43 -2.36 6.42
C MET A 110 29.81 -1.86 7.72
N PRO A 111 29.03 -0.76 7.67
CA PRO A 111 28.19 -0.34 8.78
C PRO A 111 27.21 -1.45 9.23
N GLU A 112 26.90 -1.50 10.54
CA GLU A 112 26.20 -2.64 11.17
C GLU A 112 24.87 -2.96 10.51
N LEU A 113 24.06 -1.96 10.17
CA LEU A 113 22.75 -2.18 9.56
C LEU A 113 22.91 -2.71 8.13
N LEU A 114 23.80 -2.11 7.33
CA LEU A 114 24.08 -2.55 5.96
C LEU A 114 24.61 -3.98 5.94
N ALA A 115 25.55 -4.32 6.82
CA ALA A 115 26.08 -5.69 6.96
C ALA A 115 24.99 -6.70 7.36
N GLY A 116 23.97 -6.26 8.12
CA GLY A 116 22.86 -7.10 8.56
C GLY A 116 21.86 -7.45 7.46
N VAL A 117 21.72 -6.58 6.45
CA VAL A 117 20.79 -6.75 5.33
C VAL A 117 21.46 -7.23 4.03
N THR A 118 22.79 -7.44 4.06
CA THR A 118 23.54 -8.01 2.93
C THR A 118 23.97 -9.45 3.22
N GLY A 119 23.96 -10.28 2.19
CA GLY A 119 24.43 -11.66 2.23
C GLY A 119 25.96 -11.81 2.19
N GLU A 120 26.42 -13.04 2.04
CA GLU A 120 27.83 -13.33 1.79
C GLU A 120 28.22 -12.86 0.38
N PRO A 121 29.49 -12.40 0.20
CA PRO A 121 29.95 -11.92 -1.09
C PRO A 121 29.98 -13.04 -2.12
N LEU A 122 29.65 -12.68 -3.35
CA LEU A 122 29.77 -13.53 -4.52
C LEU A 122 30.67 -12.85 -5.57
N THR A 123 31.31 -13.64 -6.40
CA THR A 123 32.16 -13.14 -7.48
C THR A 123 32.11 -14.08 -8.67
N ALA A 124 32.08 -13.50 -9.87
CA ALA A 124 32.17 -14.20 -11.12
C ALA A 124 33.12 -13.48 -12.07
N LEU A 125 33.91 -14.22 -12.81
CA LEU A 125 34.75 -13.70 -13.89
C LEU A 125 34.17 -14.17 -15.19
N VAL A 126 33.72 -13.24 -16.03
CA VAL A 126 33.13 -13.54 -17.35
C VAL A 126 34.06 -13.08 -18.44
N THR A 127 34.38 -13.94 -19.43
CA THR A 127 35.12 -13.52 -20.63
C THR A 127 34.16 -12.83 -21.60
N GLY A 128 34.68 -11.96 -22.47
CA GLY A 128 33.92 -11.46 -23.62
C GLY A 128 33.48 -12.61 -24.57
N PRO A 129 32.43 -12.38 -25.38
CA PRO A 129 31.97 -13.42 -26.33
C PRO A 129 33.06 -13.73 -27.36
N ALA A 130 33.31 -15.01 -27.52
CA ALA A 130 34.27 -15.50 -28.46
C ALA A 130 33.59 -16.42 -29.49
N LYS A 131 34.00 -16.32 -30.79
CA LYS A 131 33.44 -17.19 -31.83
C LYS A 131 33.88 -18.63 -31.59
N ALA A 132 32.91 -19.50 -31.28
CA ALA A 132 33.16 -20.93 -31.13
C ALA A 132 33.08 -21.67 -32.50
N SER A 133 34.22 -21.92 -33.07
CA SER A 133 34.30 -22.53 -34.41
C SER A 133 34.27 -24.05 -34.32
N VAL A 134 33.45 -24.69 -35.15
CA VAL A 134 33.42 -26.15 -35.28
C VAL A 134 34.61 -26.62 -36.15
N PRO A 135 35.45 -27.52 -35.69
CA PRO A 135 36.60 -28.00 -36.46
C PRO A 135 36.16 -28.66 -37.78
N GLY A 136 36.62 -28.13 -38.89
CA GLY A 136 36.35 -28.70 -40.23
C GLY A 136 35.03 -28.29 -40.87
N ALA A 137 34.21 -27.45 -40.23
CA ALA A 137 32.98 -26.92 -40.82
C ALA A 137 33.30 -25.89 -41.93
N SER A 138 32.57 -25.93 -43.03
CA SER A 138 32.51 -24.86 -44.02
C SER A 138 31.75 -23.70 -43.40
N ALA A 139 31.98 -22.46 -43.90
CA ALA A 139 31.28 -21.26 -43.39
C ALA A 139 29.76 -21.44 -43.58
N ASP A 140 29.11 -21.96 -42.55
CA ASP A 140 27.68 -22.14 -42.47
C ASP A 140 26.99 -20.82 -42.20
N SER A 141 25.68 -20.79 -42.47
CA SER A 141 24.83 -19.61 -42.20
C SER A 141 24.67 -19.30 -40.72
N THR A 142 25.14 -20.17 -39.83
CA THR A 142 25.05 -20.02 -38.38
C THR A 142 26.42 -19.76 -37.77
N SER A 143 26.51 -18.74 -36.88
CA SER A 143 27.70 -18.39 -36.12
C SER A 143 27.43 -18.59 -34.64
N TYR A 144 28.30 -19.30 -33.96
CA TYR A 144 28.19 -19.53 -32.52
C TYR A 144 29.11 -18.60 -31.73
N GLN A 145 28.60 -17.93 -30.71
CA GLN A 145 29.34 -17.08 -29.77
C GLN A 145 29.25 -17.72 -28.38
N LEU A 146 30.36 -17.77 -27.68
CA LEU A 146 30.46 -18.35 -26.35
C LEU A 146 31.04 -17.34 -25.37
N PHE A 147 30.32 -17.06 -24.29
CA PHE A 147 30.90 -16.51 -23.09
C PHE A 147 31.42 -17.65 -22.22
N THR A 148 32.55 -17.45 -21.56
CA THR A 148 33.05 -18.44 -20.58
C THR A 148 33.11 -17.77 -19.20
N THR A 149 32.58 -18.44 -18.18
CA THR A 149 32.52 -17.93 -16.83
C THR A 149 33.28 -18.83 -15.88
N PHE A 150 34.02 -18.19 -14.96
CA PHE A 150 34.74 -18.82 -13.87
C PHE A 150 34.15 -18.31 -12.55
N ASP A 151 33.35 -19.14 -11.92
CA ASP A 151 32.65 -18.82 -10.68
C ASP A 151 33.03 -19.83 -9.60
N PRO A 152 33.65 -19.38 -8.46
CA PRO A 152 34.05 -20.27 -7.38
C PRO A 152 32.91 -21.05 -6.73
N ARG A 153 31.67 -20.54 -6.79
CA ARG A 153 30.48 -21.10 -6.13
C ARG A 153 29.45 -21.68 -7.09
N ILE A 154 29.71 -21.78 -8.37
CA ILE A 154 28.72 -22.21 -9.39
C ILE A 154 28.03 -23.53 -9.04
N ARG A 155 28.72 -24.43 -8.34
CA ARG A 155 28.14 -25.73 -7.92
C ARG A 155 27.00 -25.61 -6.91
N GLU A 156 26.84 -24.45 -6.31
CA GLU A 156 25.73 -24.16 -5.39
C GLU A 156 24.44 -23.78 -6.16
N HIS A 157 24.55 -23.35 -7.43
CA HIS A 157 23.47 -22.84 -8.26
C HIS A 157 23.03 -23.77 -9.39
N ILE A 158 23.85 -24.76 -9.78
CA ILE A 158 23.54 -25.68 -10.89
C ILE A 158 23.62 -27.15 -10.49
N ALA A 159 22.76 -27.96 -11.09
CA ALA A 159 22.78 -29.43 -11.00
C ALA A 159 23.05 -30.03 -12.37
N LEU A 160 24.03 -30.94 -12.49
CA LEU A 160 24.29 -31.63 -13.74
C LEU A 160 23.09 -32.49 -14.12
N THR A 161 22.65 -32.39 -15.37
CA THR A 161 21.64 -33.24 -16.03
C THR A 161 22.28 -34.33 -16.84
N GLY A 162 23.51 -34.07 -17.37
CA GLY A 162 24.29 -35.05 -18.18
C GLY A 162 25.78 -34.81 -18.04
N GLY A 163 26.58 -35.81 -18.37
CA GLY A 163 28.05 -35.70 -18.39
C GLY A 163 28.72 -35.65 -17.03
N GLU A 164 29.80 -34.88 -16.93
CA GLU A 164 30.63 -34.72 -15.72
C GLU A 164 31.04 -33.28 -15.50
N TRP A 165 31.55 -32.97 -14.30
CA TRP A 165 32.06 -31.63 -13.97
C TRP A 165 33.35 -31.36 -14.73
N PRO A 166 33.59 -30.10 -15.20
CA PRO A 166 34.82 -29.73 -15.90
C PRO A 166 36.06 -29.98 -15.03
N ALA A 167 37.05 -30.56 -15.65
CA ALA A 167 38.37 -30.70 -15.03
C ALA A 167 39.20 -29.41 -15.18
N THR A 168 40.18 -29.25 -14.30
CA THR A 168 41.09 -28.10 -14.36
C THR A 168 41.95 -28.15 -15.64
N LEU A 169 42.01 -27.04 -16.37
CA LEU A 169 42.85 -26.87 -17.55
C LEU A 169 44.33 -27.09 -17.20
N THR A 170 45.02 -27.92 -17.97
CA THR A 170 46.43 -28.22 -17.75
C THR A 170 47.24 -28.05 -19.05
N GLY A 171 48.48 -27.61 -18.90
CA GLY A 171 49.40 -27.42 -20.03
C GLY A 171 49.47 -25.95 -20.53
N PRO A 172 50.19 -25.72 -21.64
CA PRO A 172 50.33 -24.37 -22.16
C PRO A 172 49.03 -23.85 -22.77
N VAL A 173 48.79 -22.52 -22.64
CA VAL A 173 47.65 -21.83 -23.25
C VAL A 173 48.18 -20.76 -24.21
N PRO A 174 47.61 -20.67 -25.43
CA PRO A 174 46.71 -21.65 -26.09
C PRO A 174 47.42 -22.98 -26.45
N GLY A 175 46.63 -24.04 -26.58
CA GLY A 175 47.12 -25.39 -26.76
C GLY A 175 47.05 -26.22 -25.48
N GLY A 176 47.61 -27.36 -25.38
CA GLY A 176 47.52 -28.25 -24.24
C GLY A 176 46.21 -29.03 -24.22
N THR A 177 45.60 -29.22 -23.04
CA THR A 177 44.30 -29.87 -22.93
C THR A 177 43.17 -28.95 -23.34
N PRO A 178 42.04 -29.44 -23.88
CA PRO A 178 40.86 -28.62 -24.09
C PRO A 178 40.41 -27.96 -22.77
N LEU A 179 39.87 -26.76 -22.84
CA LEU A 179 39.15 -26.15 -21.74
C LEU A 179 37.78 -26.83 -21.63
N GLU A 180 37.53 -27.51 -20.54
CA GLU A 180 36.25 -28.18 -20.30
C GLU A 180 35.21 -27.20 -19.74
N ILE A 181 33.98 -27.30 -20.27
CA ILE A 181 32.86 -26.48 -19.87
C ILE A 181 31.59 -27.31 -19.68
N VAL A 182 30.64 -26.74 -18.94
CA VAL A 182 29.25 -27.19 -18.89
C VAL A 182 28.36 -26.09 -19.45
N LEU A 183 27.28 -26.46 -20.13
CA LEU A 183 26.25 -25.58 -20.69
C LEU A 183 24.89 -25.95 -20.09
N ALA A 184 23.96 -24.98 -20.02
CA ALA A 184 22.57 -25.32 -19.76
C ALA A 184 22.02 -26.23 -20.89
N ASP A 185 21.08 -27.10 -20.56
CA ASP A 185 20.52 -28.04 -21.52
C ASP A 185 19.99 -27.33 -22.78
N ALA A 186 19.19 -26.24 -22.60
CA ALA A 186 18.68 -25.45 -23.71
C ALA A 186 19.78 -24.78 -24.56
N VAL A 187 20.86 -24.33 -23.92
CA VAL A 187 22.01 -23.69 -24.61
C VAL A 187 22.77 -24.72 -25.42
N ALA A 188 22.98 -25.91 -24.87
CA ALA A 188 23.68 -27.01 -25.59
C ALA A 188 22.87 -27.45 -26.81
N GLU A 189 21.56 -27.58 -26.71
CA GLU A 189 20.65 -27.97 -27.79
C GLU A 189 20.64 -26.91 -28.89
N GLU A 190 20.41 -25.64 -28.60
CA GLU A 190 20.33 -24.56 -29.59
C GLU A 190 21.70 -24.30 -30.28
N MET A 191 22.80 -24.48 -29.54
CA MET A 191 24.13 -24.38 -30.08
C MET A 191 24.54 -25.63 -30.91
N ASP A 192 23.71 -26.67 -30.99
CA ASP A 192 24.03 -27.96 -31.64
C ASP A 192 25.39 -28.52 -31.16
N TRP A 193 25.58 -28.54 -29.79
CA TRP A 193 26.85 -28.93 -29.18
C TRP A 193 26.69 -30.18 -28.33
N ALA A 194 27.12 -31.35 -28.91
CA ALA A 194 26.98 -32.62 -28.22
C ALA A 194 28.06 -32.82 -27.13
N LEU A 195 27.76 -33.64 -26.15
CA LEU A 195 28.70 -34.01 -25.08
C LEU A 195 29.94 -34.72 -25.69
N GLY A 196 31.12 -34.22 -25.35
CA GLY A 196 32.41 -34.69 -25.77
C GLY A 196 32.92 -34.01 -27.04
N ASP A 197 32.14 -33.16 -27.69
CA ASP A 197 32.57 -32.45 -28.90
C ASP A 197 33.48 -31.27 -28.55
N ASP A 198 34.48 -31.03 -29.40
CA ASP A 198 35.41 -29.92 -29.32
C ASP A 198 35.00 -28.79 -30.26
N ARG A 199 35.04 -27.57 -29.77
CA ARG A 199 35.00 -26.32 -30.54
C ARG A 199 36.24 -25.50 -30.27
N SER A 200 36.62 -24.62 -31.20
CA SER A 200 37.79 -23.78 -30.99
C SER A 200 37.42 -22.34 -30.82
N ILE A 201 37.92 -21.69 -29.76
CA ILE A 201 37.79 -20.26 -29.50
C ILE A 201 39.15 -19.57 -29.68
N PRO A 202 39.20 -18.31 -30.19
CA PRO A 202 40.42 -17.56 -30.29
C PRO A 202 40.88 -17.06 -28.91
N ILE A 203 42.14 -17.35 -28.55
CA ILE A 203 42.86 -16.73 -27.43
C ILE A 203 44.02 -15.97 -28.02
N GLY A 204 43.92 -14.65 -28.12
CA GLY A 204 44.85 -13.81 -28.85
C GLY A 204 44.82 -14.14 -30.36
N THR A 205 45.91 -14.62 -30.91
CA THR A 205 46.04 -15.02 -32.35
C THR A 205 45.91 -16.50 -32.55
N ASP A 206 45.92 -17.31 -31.50
CA ASP A 206 45.97 -18.78 -31.60
C ASP A 206 44.69 -19.40 -31.01
N PRO A 207 44.22 -20.53 -31.56
CA PRO A 207 43.03 -21.20 -31.11
C PRO A 207 43.25 -22.02 -29.83
N GLN A 208 42.30 -22.03 -28.93
CA GLN A 208 42.17 -22.96 -27.80
C GLN A 208 40.95 -23.83 -27.99
N ASP A 209 41.12 -25.15 -27.87
CA ASP A 209 39.98 -26.04 -27.90
C ASP A 209 39.17 -25.99 -26.60
N VAL A 210 37.86 -25.99 -26.74
CA VAL A 210 36.88 -26.01 -25.67
C VAL A 210 36.00 -27.25 -25.85
N ARG A 211 35.88 -28.07 -24.84
CA ARG A 211 35.10 -29.31 -24.85
C ARG A 211 33.87 -29.19 -23.96
N LEU A 212 32.71 -29.56 -24.49
CA LEU A 212 31.50 -29.73 -23.70
C LEU A 212 31.55 -31.07 -22.96
N VAL A 213 31.67 -31.06 -21.61
CA VAL A 213 31.81 -32.31 -20.83
C VAL A 213 30.55 -32.59 -20.00
N GLY A 214 29.66 -31.62 -19.81
CA GLY A 214 28.39 -31.83 -19.11
C GLY A 214 27.36 -30.79 -19.45
N THR A 215 26.10 -31.14 -19.17
CA THR A 215 24.98 -30.21 -19.24
C THR A 215 24.35 -30.06 -17.87
N PHE A 216 23.65 -28.92 -17.65
CA PHE A 216 23.05 -28.61 -16.35
C PHE A 216 21.67 -27.96 -16.46
N ALA A 217 20.93 -28.05 -15.36
CA ALA A 217 19.79 -27.21 -15.09
C ALA A 217 20.08 -26.33 -13.86
N ALA A 218 19.49 -25.15 -13.79
CA ALA A 218 19.52 -24.32 -12.58
C ALA A 218 18.82 -25.07 -11.44
N ILE A 219 19.38 -25.01 -10.22
CA ILE A 219 18.74 -25.56 -9.01
C ILE A 219 17.50 -24.75 -8.68
N ASP A 220 17.62 -23.43 -8.80
CA ASP A 220 16.54 -22.46 -8.67
C ASP A 220 16.70 -21.44 -9.82
N PRO A 221 15.84 -21.48 -10.84
CA PRO A 221 15.92 -20.53 -11.95
C PRO A 221 15.60 -19.09 -11.55
N ASP A 222 14.83 -18.91 -10.45
CA ASP A 222 14.41 -17.59 -9.93
C ASP A 222 15.43 -17.02 -8.95
N ASP A 223 16.53 -17.72 -8.65
CA ASP A 223 17.59 -17.21 -7.78
C ASP A 223 18.17 -15.91 -8.35
N GLY A 224 18.31 -14.90 -7.48
CA GLY A 224 18.91 -13.61 -7.80
C GLY A 224 20.31 -13.69 -8.41
N PHE A 225 21.05 -14.77 -8.17
CA PHE A 225 22.34 -15.06 -8.80
C PHE A 225 22.29 -14.93 -10.33
N TRP A 226 21.23 -15.40 -10.97
CA TRP A 226 21.11 -15.38 -12.43
C TRP A 226 21.01 -13.99 -13.03
N SER A 227 20.62 -13.00 -12.25
CA SER A 227 20.63 -11.60 -12.69
C SER A 227 22.03 -11.00 -12.84
N HIS A 228 23.05 -11.60 -12.21
CA HIS A 228 24.44 -11.16 -12.24
C HIS A 228 25.27 -11.81 -13.34
N VAL A 229 24.80 -12.91 -13.89
CA VAL A 229 25.41 -13.56 -15.06
C VAL A 229 24.69 -13.12 -16.33
N PRO A 230 25.39 -13.11 -17.51
CA PRO A 230 24.70 -12.85 -18.77
C PRO A 230 23.47 -13.74 -18.95
N GLN A 231 22.35 -13.17 -19.39
CA GLN A 231 21.07 -13.90 -19.58
C GLN A 231 21.19 -15.16 -20.45
N VAL A 232 22.19 -15.18 -21.33
CA VAL A 232 22.52 -16.34 -22.18
C VAL A 232 23.10 -17.54 -21.43
N ALA A 233 23.11 -17.51 -20.10
CA ALA A 233 23.58 -18.61 -19.25
C ALA A 233 22.57 -19.76 -19.18
N LEU A 234 21.28 -19.47 -19.10
CA LEU A 234 20.19 -20.45 -19.02
C LEU A 234 19.51 -20.63 -20.37
N GLU A 235 19.30 -19.54 -21.11
CA GLU A 235 18.62 -19.49 -22.38
C GLU A 235 19.54 -18.88 -23.45
N PRO A 236 19.72 -19.51 -24.62
CA PRO A 236 20.56 -18.94 -25.67
C PRO A 236 19.91 -17.73 -26.34
N SER A 237 20.72 -16.75 -26.74
CA SER A 237 20.23 -15.67 -27.58
C SER A 237 20.41 -16.02 -29.05
N VAL A 238 19.33 -15.98 -29.82
CA VAL A 238 19.35 -16.22 -31.26
C VAL A 238 19.07 -14.89 -31.98
N ALA A 239 20.07 -14.41 -32.72
CA ALA A 239 19.98 -13.13 -33.45
C ALA A 239 20.09 -13.39 -34.98
N TYR A 240 19.16 -12.77 -35.73
CA TYR A 240 19.20 -12.77 -37.19
C TYR A 240 19.92 -11.50 -37.66
N THR A 241 21.10 -11.69 -38.24
CA THR A 241 21.93 -10.59 -38.72
C THR A 241 21.52 -10.11 -40.12
N PRO A 242 21.73 -8.81 -40.45
CA PRO A 242 21.53 -8.31 -41.79
C PRO A 242 22.45 -9.06 -42.79
N GLY A 243 21.91 -9.94 -43.57
CA GLY A 243 22.64 -10.85 -44.48
C GLY A 243 22.21 -12.29 -44.42
N GLY A 244 21.27 -12.62 -43.53
CA GLY A 244 20.66 -13.96 -43.42
C GLY A 244 21.50 -14.96 -42.61
N TYR A 245 22.45 -14.47 -41.82
CA TYR A 245 23.19 -15.30 -40.87
C TYR A 245 22.49 -15.33 -39.53
N ILE A 246 22.45 -16.50 -38.91
CA ILE A 246 21.96 -16.72 -37.56
C ILE A 246 23.16 -16.66 -36.62
N GLU A 247 23.07 -15.89 -35.57
CA GLU A 247 24.04 -15.85 -34.50
C GLU A 247 23.44 -16.41 -33.22
N VAL A 248 23.97 -17.53 -32.74
CA VAL A 248 23.56 -18.14 -31.46
C VAL A 248 24.63 -17.85 -30.44
N THR A 249 24.20 -17.23 -29.32
CA THR A 249 25.08 -16.87 -28.22
C THR A 249 24.68 -17.64 -26.99
N GLY A 250 25.66 -18.28 -26.34
CA GLY A 250 25.47 -18.99 -25.08
C GLY A 250 26.61 -18.71 -24.10
N LEU A 251 26.46 -19.18 -22.87
CA LEU A 251 27.45 -19.06 -21.79
C LEU A 251 27.75 -20.42 -21.21
N GLY A 252 29.05 -20.76 -21.09
CA GLY A 252 29.52 -21.99 -20.45
C GLY A 252 30.31 -21.68 -19.16
N PHE A 253 30.15 -22.55 -18.16
CA PHE A 253 30.92 -22.53 -16.94
C PHE A 253 32.07 -23.49 -17.01
N ALA A 254 33.28 -22.98 -16.75
CA ALA A 254 34.50 -23.78 -16.65
C ALA A 254 34.86 -24.01 -15.16
N ASP A 255 35.78 -24.96 -14.92
CA ASP A 255 36.37 -25.12 -13.60
C ASP A 255 37.04 -23.81 -13.16
N PRO A 256 36.66 -23.20 -12.02
CA PRO A 256 37.18 -21.89 -11.58
C PRO A 256 38.70 -21.90 -11.40
N VAL A 257 39.31 -23.03 -11.04
CA VAL A 257 40.76 -23.17 -10.88
C VAL A 257 41.49 -23.03 -12.23
N SER A 258 40.83 -23.33 -13.36
CA SER A 258 41.39 -23.18 -14.70
C SER A 258 41.77 -21.74 -15.06
N TRP A 259 41.17 -20.75 -14.39
CA TRP A 259 41.55 -19.35 -14.58
C TRP A 259 43.03 -19.07 -14.29
N SER A 260 43.64 -19.78 -13.36
CA SER A 260 45.03 -19.63 -13.02
C SER A 260 45.96 -19.89 -14.23
N ALA A 261 45.58 -20.73 -15.17
CA ALA A 261 46.31 -21.01 -16.39
C ALA A 261 46.05 -20.00 -17.54
N LEU A 262 44.85 -19.32 -17.46
CA LEU A 262 44.41 -18.36 -18.48
C LEU A 262 44.74 -16.91 -18.19
N GLN A 263 45.17 -16.58 -16.97
CA GLN A 263 45.44 -15.23 -16.50
C GLN A 263 46.37 -14.44 -17.41
N GLU A 264 47.37 -15.09 -17.97
CA GLU A 264 48.38 -14.45 -18.87
C GLU A 264 47.91 -14.38 -20.33
N SER A 265 46.74 -14.93 -20.66
CA SER A 265 46.26 -15.05 -22.06
C SER A 265 45.66 -13.78 -22.66
N ASN A 266 45.62 -12.70 -21.90
CA ASN A 266 45.07 -11.38 -22.30
C ASN A 266 43.66 -11.45 -22.89
N LEU A 267 42.83 -12.36 -22.37
CA LEU A 267 41.40 -12.45 -22.71
C LEU A 267 40.68 -11.21 -22.16
N PRO A 268 39.77 -10.61 -22.94
CA PRO A 268 38.92 -9.55 -22.40
C PRO A 268 37.98 -10.15 -21.35
N THR A 269 38.09 -9.69 -20.10
CA THR A 269 37.30 -10.19 -18.98
C THR A 269 36.63 -9.04 -18.24
N ALA A 270 35.50 -9.36 -17.63
CA ALA A 270 34.88 -8.55 -16.61
C ALA A 270 34.77 -9.37 -15.31
N MET A 271 35.24 -8.81 -14.21
CA MET A 271 35.07 -9.37 -12.89
C MET A 271 33.90 -8.66 -12.22
N ASP A 272 32.85 -9.37 -11.97
CA ASP A 272 31.73 -8.89 -11.18
C ASP A 272 31.85 -9.42 -9.74
N ALA A 273 31.64 -8.56 -8.77
CA ALA A 273 31.56 -8.93 -7.37
C ALA A 273 30.38 -8.20 -6.73
N TRP A 274 29.63 -8.92 -5.91
CA TRP A 274 28.41 -8.34 -5.30
C TRP A 274 28.14 -8.91 -3.92
N PHE A 275 27.38 -8.15 -3.13
CA PHE A 275 26.80 -8.56 -1.88
C PHE A 275 25.28 -8.64 -2.08
N PRO A 276 24.68 -9.84 -2.06
CA PRO A 276 23.24 -9.99 -2.24
C PRO A 276 22.48 -9.20 -1.18
N THR A 277 21.48 -8.45 -1.58
CA THR A 277 20.56 -7.78 -0.68
C THR A 277 19.51 -8.79 -0.19
N LEU A 278 19.15 -8.73 1.09
CA LEU A 278 18.18 -9.60 1.74
C LEU A 278 16.93 -8.78 2.08
N PRO A 279 15.93 -8.69 1.16
CA PRO A 279 14.74 -7.83 1.35
C PRO A 279 13.96 -8.16 2.62
N ASP A 280 13.88 -9.45 2.99
CA ASP A 280 13.23 -9.96 4.21
C ASP A 280 13.79 -9.41 5.52
N ARG A 281 15.01 -8.87 5.50
CA ARG A 281 15.68 -8.28 6.66
C ARG A 281 15.56 -6.76 6.74
N ILE A 282 15.08 -6.11 5.68
CA ILE A 282 14.95 -4.66 5.62
C ILE A 282 13.61 -4.25 6.24
N ARG A 283 13.67 -3.39 7.26
CA ARG A 283 12.48 -2.83 7.89
C ARG A 283 12.24 -1.41 7.40
N ALA A 284 10.98 -1.07 7.18
CA ALA A 284 10.61 0.29 6.77
C ALA A 284 11.09 1.38 7.76
N ALA A 285 11.19 1.04 9.06
CA ALA A 285 11.69 1.97 10.08
C ALA A 285 13.18 2.31 9.94
N ASP A 286 13.96 1.43 9.32
CA ASP A 286 15.41 1.52 9.22
C ASP A 286 15.86 2.13 7.88
N THR A 287 14.91 2.40 6.96
CA THR A 287 15.17 2.87 5.58
C THR A 287 16.07 4.10 5.52
N ALA A 288 15.79 5.13 6.32
CA ALA A 288 16.56 6.39 6.29
C ALA A 288 18.01 6.20 6.75
N GLU A 289 18.22 5.36 7.75
CA GLU A 289 19.56 5.03 8.25
C GLU A 289 20.31 4.16 7.24
N LEU A 290 19.62 3.18 6.65
CA LEU A 290 20.19 2.30 5.63
C LEU A 290 20.62 3.08 4.38
N VAL A 291 19.82 4.03 3.90
CA VAL A 291 20.19 4.93 2.79
C VAL A 291 21.46 5.73 3.14
N THR A 292 21.57 6.22 4.38
CA THR A 292 22.76 6.94 4.84
C THR A 292 23.98 6.03 4.84
N GLN A 293 23.90 4.84 5.42
CA GLN A 293 24.98 3.88 5.52
C GLN A 293 25.41 3.35 4.14
N LEU A 294 24.43 3.09 3.25
CA LEU A 294 24.71 2.68 1.88
C LEU A 294 25.42 3.79 1.11
N GLY A 295 24.99 5.06 1.25
CA GLY A 295 25.65 6.21 0.65
C GLY A 295 27.08 6.41 1.16
N GLU A 296 27.34 6.22 2.45
CA GLU A 296 28.69 6.23 3.03
C GLU A 296 29.56 5.11 2.46
N PHE A 297 29.01 3.89 2.31
CA PHE A 297 29.73 2.75 1.78
C PHE A 297 30.05 2.91 0.28
N THR A 298 29.05 3.28 -0.54
CA THR A 298 29.23 3.43 -2.00
C THR A 298 30.11 4.63 -2.40
N SER A 299 30.30 5.59 -1.49
CA SER A 299 31.23 6.70 -1.71
C SER A 299 32.70 6.33 -1.51
N GLN A 300 32.99 5.14 -0.96
CA GLN A 300 34.33 4.68 -0.71
C GLN A 300 34.92 3.96 -1.93
N VAL A 301 36.24 4.03 -2.06
CA VAL A 301 36.99 3.28 -3.05
C VAL A 301 37.73 2.15 -2.35
N PHE A 302 37.61 0.95 -2.89
CA PHE A 302 38.22 -0.26 -2.35
C PHE A 302 39.26 -0.79 -3.31
N VAL A 303 40.28 -1.46 -2.81
CA VAL A 303 41.21 -2.20 -3.63
C VAL A 303 40.72 -3.64 -3.75
N LEU A 304 40.32 -4.04 -4.94
CA LEU A 304 39.85 -5.39 -5.24
C LEU A 304 40.57 -5.90 -6.49
N GLY A 305 41.21 -7.04 -6.36
CA GLY A 305 41.95 -7.69 -7.44
C GLY A 305 43.42 -7.23 -7.58
N GLY A 306 44.19 -7.99 -8.33
CA GLY A 306 45.57 -7.67 -8.69
C GLY A 306 45.59 -6.52 -9.71
N GLY A 307 46.50 -5.59 -9.55
CA GLY A 307 46.72 -4.53 -10.53
C GLY A 307 47.13 -5.10 -11.89
N SER A 308 46.57 -4.53 -12.98
CA SER A 308 47.02 -4.87 -14.34
C SER A 308 48.06 -3.89 -14.85
N TRP A 309 48.99 -4.40 -15.64
CA TRP A 309 49.92 -3.57 -16.41
C TRP A 309 49.28 -3.13 -17.72
N GLU A 310 48.67 -1.96 -17.73
CA GLU A 310 48.19 -1.36 -18.97
C GLU A 310 49.11 -0.15 -19.31
N TYR A 311 49.71 -0.16 -20.51
CA TYR A 311 50.47 0.98 -21.03
C TYR A 311 51.53 1.58 -20.10
N TRP A 312 52.49 0.81 -19.60
CA TRP A 312 53.63 1.30 -18.77
C TRP A 312 53.30 1.76 -17.35
N PHE A 313 52.06 1.67 -16.91
CA PHE A 313 51.64 2.02 -15.55
C PHE A 313 50.99 0.82 -14.87
N ALA A 314 51.40 0.53 -13.63
CA ALA A 314 50.69 -0.40 -12.78
C ALA A 314 49.40 0.29 -12.33
N THR A 315 48.23 -0.24 -12.71
CA THR A 315 46.97 0.21 -12.18
C THR A 315 46.70 -0.55 -10.88
N VAL A 316 46.40 0.17 -9.82
CA VAL A 316 45.88 -0.41 -8.58
C VAL A 316 44.46 -0.83 -8.89
N GLY A 317 44.05 -2.03 -8.46
CA GLY A 317 42.70 -2.54 -8.65
C GLY A 317 41.67 -1.80 -7.81
N GLU A 318 41.51 -0.50 -8.04
CA GLU A 318 40.50 0.33 -7.36
C GLU A 318 39.14 0.10 -7.94
N VAL A 319 38.14 -0.14 -7.07
CA VAL A 319 36.72 -0.33 -7.43
C VAL A 319 35.83 0.48 -6.49
N ALA A 320 34.73 0.94 -7.01
CA ALA A 320 33.63 1.47 -6.21
C ALA A 320 32.41 0.57 -6.34
N PHE A 321 31.71 0.35 -5.25
CA PHE A 321 30.44 -0.37 -5.28
C PHE A 321 29.31 0.59 -5.62
N THR A 322 28.30 0.10 -6.30
CA THR A 322 27.07 0.82 -6.65
C THR A 322 25.86 -0.05 -6.28
N SER A 323 24.73 0.59 -6.04
CA SER A 323 23.46 -0.11 -5.79
C SER A 323 22.30 0.81 -6.13
N GLY A 324 21.29 0.30 -6.80
CA GLY A 324 20.01 0.98 -6.99
C GLY A 324 19.10 0.92 -5.77
N LEU A 325 19.47 0.17 -4.73
CA LEU A 325 18.72 0.06 -3.48
C LEU A 325 18.41 1.43 -2.85
N THR A 326 19.32 2.41 -2.99
CA THR A 326 19.08 3.78 -2.50
C THR A 326 17.84 4.41 -3.13
N ASP A 327 17.67 4.29 -4.43
CA ASP A 327 16.54 4.85 -5.17
C ASP A 327 15.26 4.09 -4.83
N ALA A 328 15.31 2.76 -4.81
CA ALA A 328 14.19 1.90 -4.42
C ALA A 328 13.69 2.22 -2.99
N LEU A 329 14.61 2.38 -2.02
CA LEU A 329 14.26 2.75 -0.64
C LEU A 329 13.68 4.15 -0.53
N ASN A 330 14.18 5.12 -1.30
CA ASN A 330 13.62 6.47 -1.33
C ASN A 330 12.22 6.49 -1.94
N ASP A 331 11.99 5.77 -3.03
CA ASP A 331 10.66 5.65 -3.65
C ASP A 331 9.67 4.98 -2.71
N ALA A 332 10.08 3.91 -2.03
CA ALA A 332 9.27 3.26 -1.00
C ALA A 332 8.96 4.21 0.18
N ALA A 333 9.92 5.03 0.61
CA ALA A 333 9.70 6.02 1.67
C ALA A 333 8.69 7.11 1.25
N VAL A 334 8.73 7.56 -0.01
CA VAL A 334 7.75 8.48 -0.58
C VAL A 334 6.36 7.84 -0.60
N ALA A 335 6.24 6.60 -1.07
CA ALA A 335 4.98 5.84 -1.08
C ALA A 335 4.44 5.63 0.34
N ALA A 336 5.30 5.29 1.32
CA ALA A 336 4.94 5.16 2.73
C ALA A 336 4.41 6.48 3.31
N SER A 337 5.04 7.61 3.00
CA SER A 337 4.59 8.93 3.47
C SER A 337 3.22 9.32 2.90
N ALA A 338 2.95 9.00 1.64
CA ALA A 338 1.64 9.18 1.02
C ALA A 338 0.58 8.29 1.69
N SER A 339 0.94 7.04 1.97
CA SER A 339 0.09 6.09 2.70
C SER A 339 -0.25 6.58 4.11
N ASP A 340 0.72 7.07 4.85
CA ASP A 340 0.52 7.66 6.19
C ASP A 340 -0.48 8.82 6.18
N ALA A 341 -0.40 9.69 5.18
CA ALA A 341 -1.31 10.83 5.04
C ALA A 341 -2.77 10.38 4.83
N VAL A 342 -2.98 9.36 3.99
CA VAL A 342 -4.30 8.76 3.75
C VAL A 342 -4.84 8.10 5.01
N LEU A 343 -4.04 7.23 5.66
CA LEU A 343 -4.43 6.51 6.87
C LEU A 343 -4.71 7.46 8.05
N ALA A 344 -3.92 8.52 8.22
CA ALA A 344 -4.17 9.55 9.23
C ALA A 344 -5.50 10.28 8.97
N THR A 345 -5.81 10.56 7.71
CA THR A 345 -7.08 11.18 7.30
C THR A 345 -8.27 10.28 7.62
N ILE A 346 -8.18 8.98 7.32
CA ILE A 346 -9.20 7.97 7.66
C ILE A 346 -9.36 7.87 9.18
N ALA A 347 -8.28 7.81 9.93
CA ALA A 347 -8.29 7.65 11.40
C ALA A 347 -8.86 8.87 12.11
N SER A 348 -8.76 10.08 11.54
CA SER A 348 -9.22 11.33 12.16
C SER A 348 -10.70 11.31 12.50
N GLY A 349 -11.54 10.71 11.63
CA GLY A 349 -12.97 10.59 11.82
C GLY A 349 -13.37 9.76 13.05
N PRO A 350 -13.01 8.47 13.13
CA PRO A 350 -13.25 7.63 14.31
C PRO A 350 -12.70 8.21 15.61
N ILE A 351 -11.53 8.84 15.59
CA ILE A 351 -10.94 9.54 16.76
C ILE A 351 -11.87 10.67 17.21
N GLY A 352 -12.39 11.48 16.29
CA GLY A 352 -13.33 12.55 16.59
C GLY A 352 -14.62 12.05 17.24
N VAL A 353 -15.19 10.97 16.71
CA VAL A 353 -16.38 10.30 17.31
C VAL A 353 -16.06 9.77 18.70
N MET A 354 -14.89 9.13 18.88
CA MET A 354 -14.44 8.59 20.16
C MET A 354 -14.34 9.68 21.24
N VAL A 355 -13.75 10.83 20.90
CA VAL A 355 -13.66 11.98 21.83
C VAL A 355 -15.05 12.47 22.20
N ALA A 356 -15.97 12.60 21.25
CA ALA A 356 -17.35 12.99 21.52
C ALA A 356 -18.07 12.01 22.47
N VAL A 357 -17.88 10.71 22.26
CA VAL A 357 -18.47 9.64 23.08
C VAL A 357 -17.84 9.60 24.48
N LEU A 358 -16.51 9.83 24.59
CA LEU A 358 -15.82 9.97 25.89
C LEU A 358 -16.38 11.14 26.71
N VAL A 359 -16.58 12.30 26.08
CA VAL A 359 -17.21 13.46 26.73
C VAL A 359 -18.62 13.12 27.23
N LEU A 360 -19.41 12.40 26.40
CA LEU A 360 -20.75 11.96 26.75
C LEU A 360 -20.73 10.94 27.90
N GLY A 361 -19.81 9.97 27.86
CA GLY A 361 -19.61 8.98 28.91
C GLY A 361 -19.24 9.60 30.26
N ALA A 362 -18.28 10.51 30.24
CA ALA A 362 -17.88 11.27 31.43
C ALA A 362 -19.06 12.07 32.01
N ARG A 363 -19.88 12.67 31.13
CA ARG A 363 -21.10 13.40 31.54
C ARG A 363 -22.11 12.47 32.19
N VAL A 364 -22.32 11.25 31.70
CA VAL A 364 -23.19 10.26 32.34
C VAL A 364 -22.69 9.86 33.72
N VAL A 365 -21.37 9.64 33.88
CA VAL A 365 -20.76 9.33 35.17
C VAL A 365 -20.98 10.51 36.16
N PHE A 366 -20.72 11.74 35.72
CA PHE A 366 -20.86 12.93 36.51
C PHE A 366 -22.33 13.16 36.98
N GLU A 367 -23.31 13.07 36.07
CA GLU A 367 -24.72 13.25 36.42
C GLU A 367 -25.22 12.23 37.45
N ARG A 368 -24.73 10.99 37.38
CA ARG A 368 -25.05 9.96 38.40
C ARG A 368 -24.42 10.26 39.76
N ARG A 369 -23.25 10.90 39.80
CA ARG A 369 -22.57 11.30 41.06
C ARG A 369 -23.06 12.60 41.64
N ARG A 370 -23.76 13.41 40.87
CA ARG A 370 -24.13 14.77 41.14
C ARG A 370 -24.81 14.94 42.51
N THR A 371 -25.83 14.14 42.82
CA THR A 371 -26.55 14.20 44.09
C THR A 371 -25.65 13.96 45.29
N GLY A 372 -24.74 12.99 45.21
CA GLY A 372 -23.74 12.72 46.24
C GLY A 372 -22.73 13.85 46.44
N LEU A 373 -22.27 14.44 45.31
CA LEU A 373 -21.35 15.58 45.35
C LEU A 373 -22.01 16.86 45.89
N GLU A 374 -23.28 17.09 45.55
CA GLU A 374 -24.09 18.19 46.09
C GLU A 374 -24.26 18.05 47.61
N LEU A 375 -24.53 16.84 48.12
CA LEU A 375 -24.59 16.58 49.56
C LEU A 375 -23.23 16.76 50.24
N ALA A 376 -22.13 16.39 49.62
CA ALA A 376 -20.79 16.64 50.13
C ALA A 376 -20.47 18.13 50.17
N ALA A 377 -20.82 18.89 49.12
CA ALA A 377 -20.69 20.35 49.07
C ALA A 377 -21.52 21.02 50.14
N ALA A 378 -22.78 20.59 50.37
CA ALA A 378 -23.65 21.08 51.43
C ALA A 378 -23.12 20.82 52.84
N ARG A 379 -22.27 19.79 52.99
CA ARG A 379 -21.57 19.45 54.26
C ARG A 379 -20.21 20.16 54.40
N GLY A 380 -19.87 21.07 53.49
CA GLY A 380 -18.67 21.90 53.58
C GLY A 380 -17.43 21.36 52.81
N ALA A 381 -17.60 20.41 51.91
CA ALA A 381 -16.48 20.00 51.05
C ALA A 381 -16.04 21.16 50.13
N SER A 382 -14.73 21.45 50.14
CA SER A 382 -14.18 22.50 49.30
C SER A 382 -14.18 22.09 47.80
N PRO A 383 -14.23 23.05 46.85
CA PRO A 383 -14.13 22.75 45.42
C PRO A 383 -12.90 21.93 45.07
N GLY A 384 -11.74 22.19 45.73
CA GLY A 384 -10.52 21.42 45.56
C GLY A 384 -10.65 19.93 45.95
N GLN A 385 -11.39 19.65 47.06
CA GLN A 385 -11.66 18.29 47.50
C GLN A 385 -12.58 17.54 46.51
N LEU A 386 -13.61 18.25 46.00
CA LEU A 386 -14.51 17.66 44.99
C LEU A 386 -13.79 17.36 43.70
N ARG A 387 -12.92 18.26 43.22
CA ARG A 387 -12.04 18.02 42.05
C ARG A 387 -11.09 16.84 42.28
N GLY A 388 -10.49 16.78 43.49
CA GLY A 388 -9.59 15.66 43.85
C GLY A 388 -10.30 14.32 43.83
N ILE A 389 -11.53 14.22 44.34
CA ILE A 389 -12.32 12.96 44.28
C ILE A 389 -12.65 12.58 42.84
N LEU A 390 -13.09 13.56 42.01
CA LEU A 390 -13.41 13.33 40.61
C LEU A 390 -12.16 12.94 39.78
N ALA A 391 -11.01 13.58 40.04
CA ALA A 391 -9.75 13.25 39.41
C ALA A 391 -9.31 11.81 39.75
N LEU A 392 -9.37 11.43 41.03
CA LEU A 392 -9.02 10.07 41.49
C LEU A 392 -9.98 9.02 40.91
N GLU A 393 -11.28 9.29 40.82
CA GLU A 393 -12.23 8.39 40.16
C GLU A 393 -11.90 8.23 38.66
N GLY A 394 -11.62 9.35 37.98
CA GLY A 394 -11.24 9.30 36.57
C GLY A 394 -9.96 8.55 36.32
N LEU A 395 -8.93 8.72 37.17
CA LEU A 395 -7.67 7.96 37.06
C LEU A 395 -7.87 6.47 37.38
N ALA A 396 -8.69 6.15 38.39
CA ALA A 396 -9.00 4.76 38.74
C ALA A 396 -9.72 3.99 37.62
N ILE A 397 -10.47 4.70 36.76
CA ILE A 397 -11.10 4.15 35.57
C ILE A 397 -10.13 4.12 34.38
N GLY A 398 -9.45 5.26 34.14
CA GLY A 398 -8.67 5.47 32.93
C GLY A 398 -7.35 4.70 32.90
N VAL A 399 -6.58 4.72 34.00
CA VAL A 399 -5.23 4.13 34.01
C VAL A 399 -5.25 2.61 33.79
N PRO A 400 -6.05 1.81 34.53
CA PRO A 400 -6.08 0.36 34.29
C PRO A 400 -6.59 0.01 32.89
N ALA A 401 -7.59 0.73 32.41
CA ALA A 401 -8.16 0.52 31.07
C ALA A 401 -7.15 0.84 29.97
N ALA A 402 -6.38 1.92 30.11
CA ALA A 402 -5.36 2.31 29.15
C ALA A 402 -4.16 1.33 29.16
N ILE A 403 -3.73 0.86 30.32
CA ILE A 403 -2.67 -0.16 30.41
C ILE A 403 -3.11 -1.47 29.74
N LEU A 404 -4.33 -1.95 30.04
CA LEU A 404 -4.87 -3.14 29.41
C LEU A 404 -5.02 -2.98 27.89
N GLY A 405 -5.55 -1.85 27.44
CA GLY A 405 -5.69 -1.56 26.01
C GLY A 405 -4.34 -1.48 25.30
N GLY A 406 -3.36 -0.78 25.91
CA GLY A 406 -2.02 -0.67 25.37
C GLY A 406 -1.29 -2.02 25.29
N LEU A 407 -1.39 -2.83 26.33
CA LEU A 407 -0.83 -4.18 26.34
C LEU A 407 -1.49 -5.09 25.29
N LEU A 408 -2.80 -5.01 25.13
CA LEU A 408 -3.50 -5.76 24.08
C LEU A 408 -3.02 -5.34 22.70
N GLY A 409 -2.84 -4.03 22.46
CA GLY A 409 -2.32 -3.54 21.18
C GLY A 409 -0.90 -4.03 20.87
N THR A 410 -0.04 -4.13 21.90
CA THR A 410 1.32 -4.67 21.71
C THR A 410 1.37 -6.18 21.56
N LEU A 411 0.42 -6.91 22.13
CA LEU A 411 0.37 -8.38 22.06
C LEU A 411 -0.28 -8.88 20.76
N LEU A 412 -1.26 -8.14 20.24
CA LEU A 412 -1.97 -8.53 19.02
C LEU A 412 -1.16 -8.27 17.75
N ILE A 413 -0.27 -7.25 17.77
CA ILE A 413 0.51 -6.85 16.62
C ILE A 413 1.99 -6.80 17.01
N ALA A 414 2.74 -7.79 16.55
CA ALA A 414 4.16 -8.00 16.89
C ALA A 414 5.09 -7.16 15.99
N ALA A 415 4.82 -5.84 15.86
CA ALA A 415 5.66 -4.92 15.12
C ALA A 415 6.13 -3.78 16.02
N ASP A 416 7.19 -3.09 15.65
CA ASP A 416 7.71 -1.94 16.39
C ASP A 416 6.80 -0.71 16.20
N GLY A 417 6.19 -0.22 17.27
CA GLY A 417 5.24 0.90 17.25
C GLY A 417 5.75 2.18 17.91
N GLY A 418 7.02 2.23 18.26
CA GLY A 418 7.64 3.38 18.91
C GLY A 418 7.02 3.78 20.26
N ALA A 419 7.59 4.80 20.89
CA ALA A 419 7.10 5.36 22.17
C ALA A 419 5.86 6.24 22.01
N ALA A 420 5.59 6.76 20.81
CA ALA A 420 4.50 7.71 20.56
C ALA A 420 3.11 7.09 20.82
N GLY A 421 2.90 5.83 20.46
CA GLY A 421 1.65 5.11 20.75
C GLY A 421 1.35 5.02 22.25
N TRP A 422 2.34 4.77 23.08
CA TRP A 422 2.20 4.76 24.53
C TRP A 422 1.96 6.14 25.12
N ALA A 423 2.55 7.20 24.54
CA ALA A 423 2.28 8.58 24.96
C ALA A 423 0.82 8.96 24.69
N ILE A 424 0.26 8.59 23.55
CA ILE A 424 -1.16 8.80 23.21
C ILE A 424 -2.06 7.95 24.13
N ALA A 425 -1.70 6.70 24.41
CA ALA A 425 -2.43 5.85 25.36
C ALA A 425 -2.46 6.46 26.77
N ALA A 426 -1.35 7.08 27.22
CA ALA A 426 -1.30 7.83 28.48
C ALA A 426 -2.22 9.06 28.46
N LEU A 427 -2.37 9.74 27.35
CA LEU A 427 -3.33 10.84 27.19
C LEU A 427 -4.78 10.32 27.35
N PHE A 428 -5.11 9.17 26.73
CA PHE A 428 -6.40 8.52 26.95
C PHE A 428 -6.62 8.11 28.41
N ALA A 429 -5.59 7.67 29.13
CA ALA A 429 -5.67 7.34 30.56
C ALA A 429 -6.07 8.55 31.41
N LEU A 430 -5.62 9.75 31.06
CA LEU A 430 -5.89 10.99 31.77
C LEU A 430 -7.25 11.61 31.39
N THR A 431 -7.78 11.30 30.21
CA THR A 431 -8.99 11.91 29.66
C THR A 431 -10.21 11.84 30.62
N PRO A 432 -10.55 10.71 31.28
CA PRO A 432 -11.67 10.64 32.20
C PRO A 432 -11.51 11.60 33.41
N ALA A 433 -10.30 11.71 33.95
CA ALA A 433 -10.02 12.62 35.07
C ALA A 433 -10.22 14.07 34.67
N VAL A 434 -9.68 14.48 33.53
CA VAL A 434 -9.82 15.84 33.00
C VAL A 434 -11.28 16.18 32.73
N LEU A 435 -12.03 15.29 32.08
CA LEU A 435 -13.43 15.52 31.73
C LEU A 435 -14.35 15.60 32.97
N LEU A 436 -14.13 14.74 33.97
CA LEU A 436 -14.90 14.74 35.20
C LEU A 436 -14.63 16.02 36.03
N VAL A 437 -13.38 16.46 36.14
CA VAL A 437 -13.00 17.71 36.81
C VAL A 437 -13.57 18.93 36.07
N ALA A 438 -13.54 18.92 34.73
CA ALA A 438 -14.10 19.99 33.91
C ALA A 438 -15.62 20.14 34.06
N ALA A 439 -16.33 19.08 34.45
CA ALA A 439 -17.77 19.10 34.72
C ALA A 439 -18.16 19.71 36.08
N GLU A 440 -17.23 19.87 37.04
CA GLU A 440 -17.47 20.34 38.41
C GLU A 440 -18.19 21.72 38.50
N PRO A 441 -17.91 22.73 37.64
CA PRO A 441 -18.61 24.02 37.70
C PRO A 441 -20.14 23.90 37.65
N GLY A 442 -20.69 22.77 37.21
CA GLY A 442 -22.12 22.45 37.23
C GLY A 442 -22.72 22.23 38.63
N LEU A 443 -21.89 22.06 39.68
CA LEU A 443 -22.36 21.86 41.06
C LEU A 443 -22.70 23.17 41.79
N SER A 444 -22.33 24.34 41.28
CA SER A 444 -22.57 25.62 41.89
C SER A 444 -24.07 26.01 41.88
N PRO A 445 -24.74 26.16 43.07
CA PRO A 445 -26.15 26.51 43.13
C PRO A 445 -26.43 27.92 42.56
N LEU A 446 -25.49 28.84 42.73
CA LEU A 446 -25.60 30.23 42.24
C LEU A 446 -25.55 30.32 40.70
N ARG A 447 -24.84 29.42 40.02
CA ARG A 447 -24.84 29.37 38.56
C ARG A 447 -26.13 28.81 38.00
N ARG A 448 -26.81 27.90 38.71
CA ARG A 448 -28.13 27.37 38.32
C ARG A 448 -29.20 28.44 38.42
N ALA A 449 -29.30 29.12 39.57
CA ALA A 449 -30.26 30.23 39.77
C ALA A 449 -30.09 31.33 38.71
N ARG A 450 -28.85 31.54 38.23
CA ARG A 450 -28.58 32.46 37.11
C ARG A 450 -28.88 31.87 35.76
N ALA A 451 -28.83 30.54 35.59
CA ALA A 451 -29.20 29.87 34.34
C ALA A 451 -30.72 29.90 34.08
N ASP A 452 -31.51 29.89 35.14
CA ASP A 452 -32.99 30.01 35.06
C ASP A 452 -33.45 31.48 34.82
N LEU A 453 -32.61 32.49 35.09
CA LEU A 453 -32.94 33.90 34.93
C LEU A 453 -32.59 34.52 33.56
N GLY A 454 -32.39 33.70 32.50
CA GLY A 454 -32.17 34.20 31.16
C GLY A 454 -30.69 34.57 30.86
N LYS A 455 -30.15 33.96 29.87
CA LYS A 455 -28.72 34.02 29.46
C LYS A 455 -28.43 35.17 28.49
N PRO A 456 -27.79 36.28 28.84
CA PRO A 456 -27.20 37.19 27.85
C PRO A 456 -25.73 36.90 27.49
N GLY A 457 -25.03 36.00 28.22
CA GLY A 457 -23.56 35.86 28.04
C GLY A 457 -23.03 34.63 27.30
N THR A 458 -23.81 33.58 27.22
CA THR A 458 -23.32 32.30 26.60
C THR A 458 -23.35 32.30 25.08
N GLY A 459 -24.11 33.15 24.43
CA GLY A 459 -24.21 33.25 22.96
C GLY A 459 -22.91 33.73 22.31
N ARG A 460 -22.15 34.60 22.98
CA ARG A 460 -20.93 35.21 22.45
C ARG A 460 -19.76 34.21 22.37
N PHE A 461 -19.57 33.39 23.41
CA PHE A 461 -18.53 32.36 23.42
C PHE A 461 -18.87 31.21 22.44
N ARG A 462 -20.15 30.86 22.34
CA ARG A 462 -20.61 29.86 21.39
C ARG A 462 -20.36 30.29 19.94
N TRP A 463 -20.73 31.54 19.60
CA TRP A 463 -20.48 32.09 18.26
C TRP A 463 -18.98 32.15 17.93
N MET A 464 -18.14 32.55 18.92
CA MET A 464 -16.68 32.55 18.72
C MET A 464 -16.13 31.15 18.44
N ALA A 465 -16.60 30.12 19.14
CA ALA A 465 -16.20 28.73 18.91
C ALA A 465 -16.67 28.22 17.52
N GLU A 466 -17.90 28.57 17.13
CA GLU A 466 -18.42 28.23 15.81
C GLU A 466 -17.60 28.88 14.66
N VAL A 467 -17.24 30.16 14.81
CA VAL A 467 -16.39 30.87 13.85
C VAL A 467 -14.98 30.31 13.83
N LEU A 468 -14.41 29.97 14.99
CA LEU A 468 -13.09 29.35 15.05
C LEU A 468 -13.05 28.01 14.27
N VAL A 469 -14.06 27.16 14.48
CA VAL A 469 -14.17 25.89 13.73
C VAL A 469 -14.32 26.15 12.23
N ALA A 470 -15.13 27.12 11.83
CA ALA A 470 -15.30 27.48 10.43
C ALA A 470 -14.00 28.00 9.81
N VAL A 471 -13.27 28.85 10.50
CA VAL A 471 -11.97 29.38 10.04
C VAL A 471 -10.96 28.26 9.91
N LEU A 472 -10.86 27.38 10.93
CA LEU A 472 -9.95 26.23 10.88
C LEU A 472 -10.29 25.27 9.72
N ALA A 473 -11.58 24.97 9.51
CA ALA A 473 -12.01 24.11 8.41
C ALA A 473 -11.69 24.72 7.04
N VAL A 474 -11.99 26.00 6.83
CA VAL A 474 -11.67 26.70 5.57
C VAL A 474 -10.16 26.78 5.36
N THR A 475 -9.40 27.11 6.41
CA THR A 475 -7.93 27.16 6.30
C THR A 475 -7.35 25.80 5.96
N ALA A 476 -7.83 24.72 6.59
CA ALA A 476 -7.37 23.36 6.33
C ALA A 476 -7.68 22.95 4.88
N VAL A 477 -8.88 23.24 4.37
CA VAL A 477 -9.23 22.98 2.97
C VAL A 477 -8.37 23.80 2.00
N VAL A 478 -8.16 25.09 2.25
CA VAL A 478 -7.31 25.94 1.41
C VAL A 478 -5.86 25.45 1.39
N LEU A 479 -5.33 25.01 2.54
CA LEU A 479 -3.99 24.43 2.61
C LEU A 479 -3.91 23.11 1.86
N LEU A 480 -4.94 22.26 1.97
CA LEU A 480 -5.05 21.00 1.25
C LEU A 480 -4.95 21.20 -0.28
N TYR A 481 -5.71 22.17 -0.82
CA TYR A 481 -5.67 22.48 -2.25
C TYR A 481 -4.37 23.15 -2.72
N ARG A 482 -3.66 23.86 -1.81
CA ARG A 482 -2.43 24.57 -2.17
C ARG A 482 -1.17 23.73 -2.03
N ARG A 483 -1.12 22.80 -1.09
CA ARG A 483 0.08 22.04 -0.73
C ARG A 483 -0.03 20.55 -1.00
N GLY A 484 -1.26 20.00 -1.19
CA GLY A 484 -1.48 18.56 -1.12
C GLY A 484 -1.24 18.04 0.31
N LEU A 485 -1.39 16.75 0.51
CA LEU A 485 -1.06 16.08 1.78
C LEU A 485 0.40 15.64 1.86
N ALA A 486 1.01 15.31 0.70
CA ALA A 486 2.41 14.95 0.60
C ALA A 486 3.25 16.23 0.39
N THR A 487 4.08 16.57 1.35
CA THR A 487 5.09 17.63 1.19
C THR A 487 6.31 17.04 0.51
N SER A 488 6.67 17.56 -0.64
CA SER A 488 7.84 17.18 -1.43
C SER A 488 9.18 17.60 -0.82
N THR A 489 9.22 18.02 0.43
CA THR A 489 10.44 18.41 1.14
C THR A 489 10.48 17.76 2.51
N ALA A 490 11.48 16.99 2.73
CA ALA A 490 12.17 16.44 3.93
C ALA A 490 11.63 16.72 5.37
N SER A 491 10.37 17.09 5.58
CA SER A 491 9.76 17.14 6.90
C SER A 491 9.03 15.83 7.16
N THR A 492 9.66 14.97 7.92
CA THR A 492 9.11 13.72 8.45
C THR A 492 7.81 13.97 9.22
N GLY A 493 6.67 13.63 8.62
CA GLY A 493 5.40 13.53 9.34
C GLY A 493 4.20 14.16 8.63
N VAL A 494 3.05 13.55 8.86
CA VAL A 494 1.75 14.04 8.38
C VAL A 494 1.36 15.32 9.12
N ASP A 495 0.97 16.38 8.39
CA ASP A 495 0.44 17.62 9.00
C ASP A 495 -0.91 17.31 9.71
N PRO A 496 -0.98 17.43 11.05
CA PRO A 496 -2.19 17.07 11.79
C PRO A 496 -3.42 17.92 11.40
N LEU A 497 -3.22 19.14 10.90
CA LEU A 497 -4.32 20.01 10.48
C LEU A 497 -4.92 19.51 9.15
N LEU A 498 -4.09 19.06 8.24
CA LEU A 498 -4.52 18.49 6.95
C LEU A 498 -5.20 17.14 7.15
N ALA A 499 -4.63 16.25 7.97
CA ALA A 499 -5.26 14.99 8.33
C ALA A 499 -6.63 15.16 9.02
N ALA A 500 -6.85 16.28 9.74
CA ALA A 500 -8.11 16.57 10.40
C ALA A 500 -9.19 17.19 9.49
N VAL A 501 -8.95 17.39 8.20
CA VAL A 501 -9.92 18.00 7.27
C VAL A 501 -11.29 17.31 7.30
N PRO A 502 -11.43 15.97 7.20
CA PRO A 502 -12.74 15.32 7.25
C PRO A 502 -13.45 15.56 8.58
N LEU A 503 -12.72 15.55 9.69
CA LEU A 503 -13.26 15.81 11.01
C LEU A 503 -13.72 17.27 11.16
N LEU A 504 -12.92 18.24 10.70
CA LEU A 504 -13.26 19.66 10.76
C LEU A 504 -14.48 20.00 9.89
N LEU A 505 -14.56 19.43 8.69
CA LEU A 505 -15.72 19.59 7.81
C LEU A 505 -16.96 18.93 8.40
N SER A 506 -16.82 17.73 9.00
CA SER A 506 -17.91 17.05 9.69
C SER A 506 -18.40 17.84 10.89
N LEU A 507 -17.50 18.46 11.64
CA LEU A 507 -17.84 19.33 12.77
C LEU A 507 -18.54 20.61 12.30
N LEU A 508 -18.05 21.25 11.23
CA LEU A 508 -18.67 22.42 10.63
C LEU A 508 -20.08 22.10 10.13
N ALA A 509 -20.24 21.00 9.41
CA ALA A 509 -21.55 20.56 8.93
C ALA A 509 -22.51 20.25 10.09
N CYS A 510 -22.01 19.63 11.17
CA CYS A 510 -22.82 19.43 12.38
C CYS A 510 -23.30 20.76 12.98
N LEU A 511 -22.45 21.79 13.00
CA LEU A 511 -22.86 23.13 13.48
C LEU A 511 -23.96 23.73 12.58
N VAL A 512 -23.88 23.52 11.26
CA VAL A 512 -24.94 23.92 10.31
C VAL A 512 -26.22 23.11 10.56
N VAL A 513 -26.13 21.80 10.71
CA VAL A 513 -27.26 20.91 11.01
C VAL A 513 -27.96 21.36 12.29
N LEU A 514 -27.22 21.71 13.34
CA LEU A 514 -27.79 22.21 14.61
C LEU A 514 -28.54 23.54 14.49
N ARG A 515 -28.27 24.31 13.46
CA ARG A 515 -29.04 25.52 13.14
C ARG A 515 -30.24 25.26 12.26
N VAL A 516 -30.17 24.24 11.43
CA VAL A 516 -31.20 23.91 10.42
C VAL A 516 -32.23 22.92 10.97
N TYR A 517 -31.84 21.96 11.83
CA TYR A 517 -32.73 20.89 12.30
C TYR A 517 -34.02 21.37 13.01
N PRO A 518 -34.08 22.53 13.68
CA PRO A 518 -35.35 22.98 14.23
C PRO A 518 -36.43 23.31 13.20
N ILE A 519 -36.05 23.58 11.94
CA ILE A 519 -36.97 23.93 10.85
C ILE A 519 -37.85 22.72 10.46
N PRO A 520 -37.28 21.57 10.04
CA PRO A 520 -38.11 20.37 9.74
C PRO A 520 -38.83 19.84 10.96
N LEU A 521 -38.23 19.97 12.15
CA LEU A 521 -38.86 19.53 13.39
C LEU A 521 -40.08 20.40 13.73
N ALA A 522 -40.02 21.72 13.55
CA ALA A 522 -41.15 22.62 13.71
C ALA A 522 -42.27 22.32 12.68
N ALA A 523 -41.91 21.97 11.43
CA ALA A 523 -42.88 21.51 10.44
C ALA A 523 -43.58 20.21 10.91
N LEU A 524 -42.78 19.25 11.45
CA LEU A 524 -43.33 17.98 11.99
C LEU A 524 -44.26 18.24 13.16
N VAL A 525 -43.93 19.15 14.10
CA VAL A 525 -44.80 19.52 15.21
C VAL A 525 -46.12 20.14 14.72
N ARG A 526 -46.11 20.98 13.67
CA ARG A 526 -47.30 21.55 13.06
C ARG A 526 -48.20 20.49 12.43
N THR A 527 -47.60 19.50 11.75
CA THR A 527 -48.35 18.39 11.11
C THR A 527 -48.94 17.42 12.12
N THR A 528 -48.18 17.10 13.20
CA THR A 528 -48.67 16.21 14.28
C THR A 528 -49.72 16.93 15.17
N ALA A 529 -49.66 18.27 15.36
CA ALA A 529 -50.67 19.04 16.06
C ALA A 529 -52.04 19.04 15.36
N ARG A 530 -52.07 18.82 14.03
CA ARG A 530 -53.30 18.71 13.23
C ARG A 530 -53.90 17.31 13.20
N ARG A 531 -53.18 16.30 13.72
CA ARG A 531 -53.62 14.90 13.77
C ARG A 531 -54.00 14.50 15.17
N ALA A 532 -55.04 13.66 15.39
CA ALA A 532 -55.60 13.27 16.70
C ALA A 532 -54.70 12.34 17.54
N GLY A 533 -53.40 12.40 17.44
CA GLY A 533 -52.44 11.55 18.15
C GLY A 533 -51.63 12.28 19.24
N LEU A 534 -51.95 12.06 20.52
CA LEU A 534 -51.27 12.67 21.65
C LEU A 534 -49.78 12.33 21.70
N VAL A 535 -49.37 11.09 21.45
CA VAL A 535 -47.99 10.60 21.54
C VAL A 535 -47.09 11.21 20.47
N PRO A 536 -47.46 11.23 19.17
CA PRO A 536 -46.67 11.91 18.15
C PRO A 536 -46.50 13.41 18.42
N PHE A 537 -47.54 14.07 18.83
CA PHE A 537 -47.49 15.51 19.14
C PHE A 537 -46.57 15.81 20.34
N LEU A 538 -46.77 15.11 21.47
CA LEU A 538 -45.95 15.33 22.67
C LEU A 538 -44.47 14.99 22.43
N GLY A 539 -44.20 13.88 21.72
CA GLY A 539 -42.85 13.44 21.40
C GLY A 539 -42.10 14.48 20.52
N SER A 540 -42.73 14.88 19.40
CA SER A 540 -42.13 15.85 18.47
C SER A 540 -42.02 17.26 19.09
N ALA A 541 -43.04 17.71 19.89
CA ALA A 541 -43.00 18.99 20.59
C ALA A 541 -41.89 19.04 21.65
N ARG A 542 -41.61 17.92 22.31
CA ARG A 542 -40.54 17.80 23.28
C ARG A 542 -39.16 17.78 22.59
N ALA A 543 -39.02 17.07 21.50
CA ALA A 543 -37.81 17.08 20.70
C ALA A 543 -37.41 18.48 20.23
N LEU A 544 -38.42 19.36 19.97
CA LEU A 544 -38.19 20.77 19.58
C LEU A 544 -37.86 21.69 20.74
N ARG A 545 -38.53 21.54 21.89
CA ARG A 545 -38.45 22.52 23.02
C ARG A 545 -37.37 22.20 24.06
N ASP A 546 -37.10 20.93 24.27
CA ASP A 546 -36.12 20.44 25.24
C ASP A 546 -35.39 19.28 24.61
N PRO A 547 -34.40 19.54 23.74
CA PRO A 547 -33.57 18.47 23.19
C PRO A 547 -32.80 17.84 24.35
N SER A 548 -33.40 16.82 24.98
CA SER A 548 -32.83 16.07 26.10
C SER A 548 -31.49 15.43 25.75
N ALA A 549 -31.24 15.30 24.44
CA ALA A 549 -30.01 14.80 23.89
C ALA A 549 -28.84 15.83 23.92
N GLY A 550 -29.11 17.15 23.88
CA GLY A 550 -28.05 18.17 23.80
C GLY A 550 -27.27 18.10 22.44
N LEU A 551 -26.20 18.91 22.35
CA LEU A 551 -25.36 19.08 21.17
C LEU A 551 -24.54 17.81 20.84
N VAL A 552 -23.92 17.19 21.86
CA VAL A 552 -22.92 16.14 21.72
C VAL A 552 -23.45 14.85 21.10
N PRO A 553 -24.65 14.35 21.44
CA PRO A 553 -25.19 13.16 20.81
C PRO A 553 -25.50 13.31 19.31
N VAL A 554 -26.06 14.46 18.93
CA VAL A 554 -26.33 14.75 17.51
C VAL A 554 -25.03 14.81 16.73
N LEU A 555 -24.03 15.49 17.30
CA LEU A 555 -22.68 15.53 16.73
C LEU A 555 -22.09 14.13 16.55
N ALA A 556 -22.18 13.27 17.57
CA ALA A 556 -21.62 11.91 17.49
C ALA A 556 -22.30 11.07 16.40
N VAL A 557 -23.62 11.20 16.21
CA VAL A 557 -24.36 10.49 15.15
C VAL A 557 -24.02 11.05 13.77
N VAL A 558 -24.03 12.38 13.59
CA VAL A 558 -23.71 13.01 12.29
C VAL A 558 -22.29 12.66 11.86
N VAL A 559 -21.31 12.82 12.75
CA VAL A 559 -19.90 12.51 12.43
C VAL A 559 -19.71 11.02 12.21
N GLY A 560 -20.32 10.18 13.06
CA GLY A 560 -20.17 8.72 12.93
C GLY A 560 -20.75 8.18 11.61
N VAL A 561 -21.94 8.64 11.21
CA VAL A 561 -22.54 8.27 9.93
C VAL A 561 -21.75 8.86 8.76
N SER A 562 -21.29 10.12 8.89
CA SER A 562 -20.46 10.77 7.87
C SER A 562 -19.15 10.01 7.64
N VAL A 563 -18.48 9.57 8.70
CA VAL A 563 -17.25 8.77 8.61
C VAL A 563 -17.53 7.41 7.97
N ALA A 564 -18.61 6.73 8.37
CA ALA A 564 -18.94 5.42 7.81
C ALA A 564 -19.26 5.51 6.31
N VAL A 565 -20.02 6.52 5.87
CA VAL A 565 -20.32 6.75 4.45
C VAL A 565 -19.08 7.24 3.69
N PHE A 566 -18.28 8.14 4.25
CA PHE A 566 -17.01 8.57 3.67
C PHE A 566 -16.09 7.37 3.39
N SER A 567 -15.90 6.51 4.41
CA SER A 567 -15.06 5.31 4.27
C SER A 567 -15.63 4.31 3.26
N SER A 568 -16.97 4.20 3.13
CA SER A 568 -17.57 3.32 2.12
C SER A 568 -17.40 3.84 0.69
N VAL A 569 -17.51 5.16 0.49
CA VAL A 569 -17.24 5.77 -0.83
C VAL A 569 -15.77 5.64 -1.19
N LEU A 570 -14.86 5.85 -0.24
CA LEU A 570 -13.44 5.68 -0.47
C LEU A 570 -13.10 4.22 -0.78
N LEU A 571 -13.72 3.26 -0.09
CA LEU A 571 -13.57 1.83 -0.36
C LEU A 571 -13.99 1.48 -1.80
N GLY A 572 -15.16 1.94 -2.23
CA GLY A 572 -15.64 1.74 -3.60
C GLY A 572 -14.74 2.42 -4.64
N THR A 573 -14.21 3.60 -4.31
CA THR A 573 -13.25 4.32 -5.18
C THR A 573 -11.94 3.55 -5.36
N VAL A 574 -11.39 3.00 -4.27
CA VAL A 574 -10.17 2.19 -4.32
C VAL A 574 -10.42 0.90 -5.10
N GLN A 575 -11.51 0.17 -4.81
CA GLN A 575 -11.84 -1.06 -5.52
C GLN A 575 -11.99 -0.84 -7.02
N SER A 576 -12.74 0.19 -7.42
CA SER A 576 -12.89 0.53 -8.84
C SER A 576 -11.61 1.11 -9.45
N GLY A 577 -10.70 1.65 -8.63
CA GLY A 577 -9.37 2.09 -9.05
C GLY A 577 -8.48 0.89 -9.39
N VAL A 578 -8.44 -0.09 -8.50
CA VAL A 578 -7.68 -1.34 -8.69
C VAL A 578 -8.21 -2.13 -9.88
N GLU A 579 -9.55 -2.24 -10.05
CA GLU A 579 -10.17 -2.90 -11.21
C GLU A 579 -9.76 -2.22 -12.53
N ARG A 580 -9.81 -0.88 -12.58
CA ARG A 580 -9.37 -0.14 -13.78
C ARG A 580 -7.86 -0.23 -14.02
N ALA A 581 -7.04 -0.32 -12.97
CA ALA A 581 -5.61 -0.50 -13.09
C ALA A 581 -5.27 -1.88 -13.68
N ALA A 582 -5.92 -2.94 -13.18
CA ALA A 582 -5.77 -4.30 -13.73
C ALA A 582 -6.19 -4.37 -15.20
N ASP A 583 -7.35 -3.80 -15.53
CA ASP A 583 -7.82 -3.73 -16.90
C ASP A 583 -6.87 -2.93 -17.82
N ALA A 584 -6.32 -1.82 -17.34
CA ALA A 584 -5.39 -1.00 -18.13
C ALA A 584 -4.03 -1.69 -18.32
N GLN A 585 -3.59 -2.47 -17.35
CA GLN A 585 -2.32 -3.18 -17.39
C GLN A 585 -2.36 -4.34 -18.39
N VAL A 586 -3.47 -5.07 -18.45
CA VAL A 586 -3.66 -6.16 -19.42
C VAL A 586 -4.16 -5.64 -20.78
N GLY A 587 -5.00 -4.61 -20.79
CA GLY A 587 -5.54 -3.95 -22.01
C GLY A 587 -6.60 -4.76 -22.76
N ALA A 588 -6.89 -5.98 -22.31
CA ALA A 588 -7.80 -6.96 -22.89
C ALA A 588 -8.36 -7.89 -21.80
N ASP A 589 -9.06 -8.96 -22.16
CA ASP A 589 -9.46 -10.00 -21.19
C ASP A 589 -8.25 -10.85 -20.80
N ALA A 590 -7.35 -11.12 -21.77
CA ALA A 590 -6.08 -11.77 -21.57
C ALA A 590 -4.99 -11.13 -22.44
N SER A 591 -3.75 -11.25 -22.01
CA SER A 591 -2.54 -10.90 -22.74
C SER A 591 -1.64 -12.12 -22.80
N VAL A 592 -1.21 -12.51 -24.00
CA VAL A 592 -0.25 -13.60 -24.25
C VAL A 592 1.08 -12.96 -24.63
N GLY A 593 2.09 -13.09 -23.78
CA GLY A 593 3.42 -12.52 -23.98
C GLY A 593 4.49 -13.61 -23.98
N GLY A 594 5.62 -13.37 -24.67
CA GLY A 594 6.73 -14.34 -24.69
C GLY A 594 7.65 -14.22 -25.90
N THR A 595 8.08 -15.36 -26.44
CA THR A 595 8.85 -15.47 -27.68
C THR A 595 8.08 -14.90 -28.87
N PRO A 596 8.75 -14.50 -29.94
CA PRO A 596 8.08 -14.01 -31.13
C PRO A 596 7.08 -15.03 -31.70
N PHE A 597 5.82 -14.60 -31.84
CA PHE A 597 4.77 -15.44 -32.40
C PHE A 597 4.81 -15.46 -33.92
N THR A 598 4.48 -16.61 -34.53
CA THR A 598 4.33 -16.78 -35.97
C THR A 598 2.93 -16.33 -36.41
N LEU A 599 2.77 -16.04 -37.72
CA LEU A 599 1.44 -15.72 -38.27
C LEU A 599 0.47 -16.91 -38.15
N GLU A 600 0.98 -18.16 -38.19
CA GLU A 600 0.19 -19.38 -38.00
C GLU A 600 -0.38 -19.44 -36.57
N GLN A 601 0.44 -19.13 -35.54
CA GLN A 601 -0.01 -19.06 -34.15
C GLN A 601 -1.06 -17.95 -33.94
N LEU A 602 -0.93 -16.80 -34.63
CA LEU A 602 -1.96 -15.76 -34.55
C LEU A 602 -3.30 -16.25 -35.11
N ASP A 603 -3.29 -17.00 -36.23
CA ASP A 603 -4.50 -17.58 -36.79
C ASP A 603 -5.08 -18.67 -35.83
N GLU A 604 -4.24 -19.43 -35.14
CA GLU A 604 -4.65 -20.42 -34.17
C GLU A 604 -5.25 -19.73 -32.91
N PHE A 605 -4.65 -18.65 -32.38
CA PHE A 605 -5.24 -17.87 -31.29
C PHE A 605 -6.62 -17.34 -31.64
N ALA A 606 -6.80 -16.80 -32.86
CA ALA A 606 -8.09 -16.30 -33.32
C ALA A 606 -9.13 -17.43 -33.48
N ALA A 607 -8.70 -18.66 -33.70
CA ALA A 607 -9.56 -19.83 -33.90
C ALA A 607 -9.99 -20.49 -32.56
N VAL A 608 -9.43 -20.11 -31.42
CA VAL A 608 -9.80 -20.69 -30.11
C VAL A 608 -11.27 -20.42 -29.81
N PRO A 609 -12.08 -21.45 -29.50
CA PRO A 609 -13.48 -21.25 -29.16
C PRO A 609 -13.67 -20.34 -27.95
N GLY A 610 -14.42 -19.26 -28.09
CA GLY A 610 -14.65 -18.25 -27.04
C GLY A 610 -13.77 -17.01 -27.16
N VAL A 611 -12.87 -16.95 -28.14
CA VAL A 611 -12.12 -15.75 -28.51
C VAL A 611 -12.95 -14.93 -29.50
N ALA A 612 -13.26 -13.69 -29.13
CA ALA A 612 -14.02 -12.75 -29.96
C ALA A 612 -13.12 -11.93 -30.91
N ALA A 613 -11.95 -11.54 -30.47
CA ALA A 613 -10.98 -10.77 -31.24
C ALA A 613 -9.58 -10.91 -30.63
N ILE A 614 -8.55 -10.77 -31.48
CA ILE A 614 -7.15 -10.65 -31.05
C ILE A 614 -6.56 -9.37 -31.64
N ALA A 615 -5.53 -8.83 -30.98
CA ALA A 615 -4.73 -7.71 -31.48
C ALA A 615 -3.25 -7.93 -31.15
N PRO A 616 -2.43 -8.27 -32.16
CA PRO A 616 -1.00 -8.42 -31.96
C PRO A 616 -0.34 -7.04 -31.74
N VAL A 617 0.59 -7.00 -30.79
CA VAL A 617 1.49 -5.88 -30.55
C VAL A 617 2.85 -6.25 -31.10
N TYR A 618 3.23 -5.57 -32.17
CA TYR A 618 4.50 -5.84 -32.83
C TYR A 618 5.64 -5.15 -32.10
N SER A 619 6.78 -5.80 -32.15
CA SER A 619 7.88 -5.60 -31.28
C SER A 619 8.40 -4.17 -31.15
N ALA A 620 8.66 -3.86 -29.95
CA ALA A 620 9.32 -2.70 -29.47
C ALA A 620 10.80 -2.65 -29.92
N LYS A 621 11.08 -1.82 -30.91
CA LYS A 621 12.45 -1.46 -31.28
C LYS A 621 12.84 -0.19 -30.49
N PRO A 622 14.05 -0.14 -29.91
CA PRO A 622 14.58 1.14 -29.44
C PRO A 622 14.66 2.12 -30.63
N THR A 623 13.97 3.24 -30.52
CA THR A 623 13.91 4.28 -31.54
C THR A 623 14.37 5.62 -30.96
N LYS A 624 14.89 6.51 -31.79
CA LYS A 624 15.44 7.78 -31.37
C LYS A 624 14.46 8.91 -31.69
N VAL A 625 13.90 9.54 -30.66
CA VAL A 625 13.16 10.78 -30.81
C VAL A 625 14.12 11.94 -30.68
N THR A 626 14.20 12.78 -31.69
CA THR A 626 15.04 13.98 -31.71
C THR A 626 14.16 15.22 -31.70
N ALA A 627 14.46 16.18 -30.85
CA ALA A 627 13.76 17.44 -30.71
C ALA A 627 14.79 18.57 -30.54
N ASP A 628 14.87 19.50 -31.48
CA ASP A 628 15.82 20.63 -31.51
C ASP A 628 17.28 20.17 -31.26
N GLY A 629 17.70 19.06 -31.88
CA GLY A 629 19.06 18.51 -31.75
C GLY A 629 19.33 17.76 -30.45
N ARG A 630 18.38 17.70 -29.53
CA ARG A 630 18.42 16.80 -28.36
C ARG A 630 17.80 15.47 -28.74
N SER A 631 18.29 14.38 -28.21
CA SER A 631 17.76 13.04 -28.52
C SER A 631 17.36 12.30 -27.25
N ARG A 632 16.30 11.51 -27.36
CA ARG A 632 15.82 10.59 -26.34
C ARG A 632 15.55 9.24 -26.97
N THR A 633 16.01 8.18 -26.34
CA THR A 633 15.65 6.82 -26.74
C THR A 633 14.27 6.50 -26.21
N SER A 634 13.38 6.06 -27.08
CA SER A 634 12.01 5.64 -26.78
C SER A 634 11.77 4.25 -27.36
N THR A 635 10.70 3.60 -26.93
CA THR A 635 10.31 2.30 -27.46
C THR A 635 9.26 2.52 -28.56
N LEU A 636 9.56 2.07 -29.77
CA LEU A 636 8.58 2.06 -30.86
C LEU A 636 7.64 0.86 -30.71
N ILE A 637 6.35 1.12 -30.65
CA ILE A 637 5.27 0.13 -30.58
C ILE A 637 4.45 0.25 -31.87
N VAL A 638 4.17 -0.86 -32.49
CA VAL A 638 3.39 -0.95 -33.71
C VAL A 638 2.18 -1.84 -33.46
N ILE A 639 1.00 -1.39 -33.84
CA ILE A 639 -0.27 -2.10 -33.70
C ILE A 639 -1.07 -2.00 -35.01
N ASP A 640 -2.00 -2.92 -35.20
CA ASP A 640 -3.11 -2.72 -36.10
C ASP A 640 -4.21 -1.95 -35.33
N THR A 641 -4.49 -0.74 -35.75
CA THR A 641 -5.42 0.18 -35.06
C THR A 641 -6.86 -0.35 -35.06
N GLU A 642 -7.27 -1.05 -36.14
CA GLU A 642 -8.64 -1.60 -36.22
C GLU A 642 -8.82 -2.83 -35.33
N GLU A 643 -7.88 -3.75 -35.33
CA GLU A 643 -7.89 -4.94 -34.46
C GLU A 643 -7.84 -4.51 -33.00
N MET A 644 -7.01 -3.52 -32.66
CA MET A 644 -6.89 -3.00 -31.32
C MET A 644 -8.20 -2.33 -30.86
N ARG A 645 -8.90 -1.57 -31.72
CA ARG A 645 -10.23 -1.03 -31.39
C ARG A 645 -11.25 -2.12 -31.13
N GLN A 646 -11.19 -3.24 -31.85
CA GLN A 646 -12.08 -4.38 -31.65
C GLN A 646 -11.82 -5.06 -30.30
N VAL A 647 -10.57 -5.27 -29.92
CA VAL A 647 -10.20 -5.87 -28.63
C VAL A 647 -10.59 -4.96 -27.47
N GLN A 648 -10.39 -3.66 -27.59
CA GLN A 648 -10.70 -2.68 -26.54
C GLN A 648 -12.15 -2.24 -26.47
N GLN A 649 -13.01 -2.73 -27.36
CA GLN A 649 -14.43 -2.32 -27.43
C GLN A 649 -15.17 -2.62 -26.13
N GLY A 650 -15.80 -1.58 -25.55
CA GLY A 650 -16.62 -1.70 -24.33
C GLY A 650 -15.84 -1.60 -23.03
N ARG A 651 -14.55 -1.32 -23.06
CA ARG A 651 -13.71 -1.11 -21.88
C ARG A 651 -13.53 0.37 -21.56
N ASP A 652 -13.78 0.75 -20.32
CA ASP A 652 -13.61 2.13 -19.83
C ASP A 652 -12.12 2.51 -19.64
N SER A 653 -11.25 1.50 -19.50
CA SER A 653 -9.79 1.64 -19.30
C SER A 653 -8.98 1.57 -20.59
N SER A 654 -9.65 1.53 -21.76
CA SER A 654 -8.97 1.47 -23.07
C SER A 654 -8.06 2.68 -23.28
N THR A 655 -6.89 2.44 -23.88
CA THR A 655 -6.02 3.51 -24.36
C THR A 655 -6.74 4.26 -25.50
N PRO A 656 -6.95 5.58 -25.40
CA PRO A 656 -7.66 6.32 -26.41
C PRO A 656 -6.85 6.37 -27.69
N LEU A 657 -7.25 5.61 -28.72
CA LEU A 657 -6.65 5.63 -30.03
C LEU A 657 -7.27 6.77 -30.85
N PRO A 658 -6.50 7.83 -31.21
CA PRO A 658 -7.03 8.95 -31.95
C PRO A 658 -7.49 8.55 -33.36
N ALA A 659 -8.47 9.25 -33.89
CA ALA A 659 -8.88 9.07 -35.26
C ALA A 659 -7.76 9.57 -36.19
N GLY A 660 -7.41 8.79 -37.19
CA GLY A 660 -6.34 9.13 -38.14
C GLY A 660 -4.97 8.55 -37.81
N LEU A 661 -4.85 7.75 -36.77
CA LEU A 661 -3.62 7.01 -36.48
C LEU A 661 -3.29 6.00 -37.60
N ASP A 662 -4.32 5.46 -38.23
CA ASP A 662 -4.32 4.59 -39.39
C ASP A 662 -4.21 5.30 -40.76
N ALA A 663 -3.99 6.61 -40.76
CA ALA A 663 -3.86 7.38 -42.01
C ALA A 663 -2.50 7.12 -42.65
N SER A 664 -2.47 6.36 -43.74
CA SER A 664 -1.26 6.04 -44.50
C SER A 664 -0.87 7.04 -45.57
N ASP A 665 -1.74 8.04 -45.86
CA ASP A 665 -1.56 9.07 -46.89
C ASP A 665 -1.14 10.45 -46.34
N ALA A 666 -0.75 10.51 -45.05
CA ALA A 666 -0.33 11.75 -44.40
C ALA A 666 1.11 12.15 -44.82
N ASP A 667 1.38 13.44 -44.93
CA ASP A 667 2.72 13.95 -45.23
C ASP A 667 3.72 13.61 -44.10
N ASP A 668 3.25 13.67 -42.85
CA ASP A 668 4.00 13.31 -41.64
C ASP A 668 3.39 12.04 -41.01
N VAL A 669 4.23 11.21 -40.38
CA VAL A 669 3.79 9.92 -39.79
C VAL A 669 2.91 10.16 -38.55
N PRO A 670 1.62 9.74 -38.56
CA PRO A 670 0.76 9.93 -37.41
C PRO A 670 1.18 9.00 -36.26
N VAL A 671 1.41 9.57 -35.08
CA VAL A 671 1.83 8.83 -33.88
C VAL A 671 1.04 9.23 -32.64
N LEU A 672 0.93 8.30 -31.69
CA LEU A 672 0.49 8.56 -30.33
C LEU A 672 1.70 8.47 -29.39
N LEU A 673 1.88 9.46 -28.55
CA LEU A 673 3.04 9.57 -27.68
C LEU A 673 2.70 9.20 -26.24
N SER A 674 3.67 8.65 -25.53
CA SER A 674 3.60 8.69 -24.07
C SER A 674 3.78 10.14 -23.59
N LYS A 675 3.20 10.48 -22.44
CA LYS A 675 3.30 11.82 -21.86
C LYS A 675 4.75 12.29 -21.70
N THR A 676 5.63 11.40 -21.31
CA THR A 676 7.08 11.67 -21.13
C THR A 676 7.75 12.06 -22.44
N VAL A 677 7.35 11.44 -23.55
CA VAL A 677 7.86 11.80 -24.89
C VAL A 677 7.17 13.06 -25.39
N SER A 678 5.87 13.19 -25.18
CA SER A 678 5.11 14.40 -25.52
C SER A 678 5.65 15.64 -24.83
N ASP A 679 5.94 15.56 -23.51
CA ASP A 679 6.54 16.68 -22.77
C ASP A 679 7.96 17.00 -23.26
N PHE A 680 8.70 16.01 -23.78
CA PHE A 680 10.02 16.24 -24.37
C PHE A 680 9.97 16.98 -25.70
N VAL A 681 8.94 16.75 -26.51
CA VAL A 681 8.78 17.39 -27.85
C VAL A 681 7.89 18.62 -27.84
N SER A 682 7.14 18.89 -26.76
CA SER A 682 6.10 19.93 -26.68
C SER A 682 6.61 21.35 -26.94
N ASP A 683 7.87 21.65 -26.57
CA ASP A 683 8.47 22.99 -26.69
C ASP A 683 9.44 23.08 -27.88
N ALA A 684 9.55 22.03 -28.72
CA ALA A 684 10.48 21.99 -29.83
C ALA A 684 9.91 22.55 -31.12
N ASP A 685 10.75 23.27 -31.90
CA ASP A 685 10.38 23.79 -33.22
C ASP A 685 10.38 22.66 -34.29
N SER A 686 11.11 21.57 -34.06
CA SER A 686 11.15 20.39 -34.94
C SER A 686 11.31 19.12 -34.09
N ALA A 687 10.59 18.08 -34.48
CA ALA A 687 10.70 16.77 -33.85
C ALA A 687 10.71 15.67 -34.94
N GLU A 688 11.66 14.75 -34.81
CA GLU A 688 11.89 13.66 -35.77
C GLU A 688 11.95 12.31 -35.00
N LEU A 689 11.43 11.27 -35.62
CA LEU A 689 11.51 9.88 -35.17
C LEU A 689 12.46 9.12 -36.11
N ASP A 690 13.63 8.71 -35.62
CA ASP A 690 14.70 8.10 -36.44
C ASP A 690 15.05 8.86 -37.74
N GLY A 691 14.79 10.17 -37.78
CA GLY A 691 15.08 11.07 -38.93
C GLY A 691 13.89 11.30 -39.85
N GLU A 692 12.70 10.81 -39.56
CA GLU A 692 11.46 11.08 -40.28
C GLU A 692 10.58 12.03 -39.46
N ASP A 693 9.92 12.95 -40.08
CA ASP A 693 8.96 13.88 -39.46
C ASP A 693 7.71 13.11 -39.02
N PHE A 694 7.13 13.49 -37.89
CA PHE A 694 5.93 12.86 -37.37
C PHE A 694 4.89 13.86 -36.86
N ASP A 695 3.60 13.50 -36.96
CA ASP A 695 2.48 14.23 -36.39
C ASP A 695 1.98 13.56 -35.11
N ALA A 696 2.10 14.26 -33.97
CA ALA A 696 1.64 13.78 -32.68
C ALA A 696 0.14 14.00 -32.50
N LEU A 697 -0.67 12.99 -32.77
CA LEU A 697 -2.14 13.06 -32.67
C LEU A 697 -2.65 13.15 -31.21
N GLY A 698 -1.82 12.81 -30.23
CA GLY A 698 -2.18 12.87 -28.83
C GLY A 698 -1.08 12.38 -27.91
N ALA A 699 -1.35 12.50 -26.61
CA ALA A 699 -0.47 11.96 -25.58
C ALA A 699 -1.29 11.17 -24.56
N VAL A 700 -0.73 10.04 -24.10
CA VAL A 700 -1.30 9.18 -23.06
C VAL A 700 -0.42 9.26 -21.83
N ASP A 701 -1.03 9.55 -20.69
CA ASP A 701 -0.37 9.53 -19.40
C ASP A 701 -0.46 8.12 -18.83
N GLY A 702 0.69 7.60 -18.37
CA GLY A 702 0.75 6.32 -17.69
C GLY A 702 1.28 5.16 -18.52
N ARG A 703 1.31 4.00 -17.86
CA ARG A 703 1.65 2.71 -18.47
C ARG A 703 0.50 2.24 -19.34
N THR A 704 0.80 1.50 -20.36
CA THR A 704 -0.20 0.87 -21.23
C THR A 704 0.09 -0.61 -21.36
N ALA A 705 -0.90 -1.39 -21.73
CA ALA A 705 -0.75 -2.81 -22.03
C ALA A 705 0.31 -3.13 -23.09
N PHE A 706 0.69 -2.12 -23.87
CA PHE A 706 1.64 -2.31 -24.98
C PHE A 706 3.10 -2.16 -24.56
N SER A 707 3.37 -1.48 -23.45
CA SER A 707 4.75 -1.23 -22.99
C SER A 707 4.85 -1.07 -21.48
N PRO A 708 5.74 -1.81 -20.84
CA PRO A 708 6.05 -1.60 -19.42
C PRO A 708 6.87 -0.31 -19.18
N ARG A 709 7.37 0.33 -20.24
CA ARG A 709 8.23 1.52 -20.18
C ARG A 709 7.41 2.80 -20.29
N ALA A 710 7.83 3.85 -19.60
CA ALA A 710 7.19 5.15 -19.65
C ALA A 710 7.49 5.96 -20.94
N ASN A 711 8.55 5.59 -21.71
CA ASN A 711 8.99 6.28 -22.91
C ASN A 711 8.63 5.45 -24.14
N TRP A 712 7.49 5.70 -24.75
CA TRP A 712 7.09 4.98 -25.96
C TRP A 712 6.45 5.91 -26.99
N VAL A 713 6.53 5.45 -28.24
CA VAL A 713 5.85 6.03 -29.40
C VAL A 713 5.05 4.91 -30.05
N LEU A 714 3.77 5.12 -30.29
CA LEU A 714 2.88 4.13 -30.90
C LEU A 714 2.43 4.61 -32.28
N MET A 715 2.47 3.71 -33.25
CA MET A 715 2.00 3.95 -34.61
C MET A 715 1.24 2.75 -35.17
N ASP A 716 0.53 2.99 -36.26
CA ASP A 716 -0.15 1.95 -37.00
C ASP A 716 0.82 1.12 -37.86
N VAL A 717 0.46 -0.14 -38.09
CA VAL A 717 1.26 -1.12 -38.88
C VAL A 717 1.51 -0.64 -40.31
N ASP A 718 0.57 0.07 -40.92
CA ASP A 718 0.72 0.58 -42.30
C ASP A 718 1.77 1.70 -42.39
N ASN A 719 1.99 2.43 -41.30
CA ASN A 719 2.93 3.53 -41.19
C ASN A 719 4.33 3.08 -40.69
N ALA A 720 4.51 1.84 -40.30
CA ALA A 720 5.75 1.35 -39.69
C ALA A 720 6.88 1.03 -40.70
N LYS A 721 6.59 0.91 -41.99
CA LYS A 721 7.54 0.54 -43.05
C LYS A 721 8.85 1.34 -43.11
N PRO A 722 8.85 2.69 -42.89
CA PRO A 722 10.11 3.44 -42.90
C PRO A 722 11.03 3.12 -41.71
N PHE A 723 10.49 2.62 -40.61
CA PHE A 723 11.18 2.44 -39.35
C PHE A 723 11.66 1.01 -39.12
N THR A 724 10.98 0.02 -39.65
CA THR A 724 11.29 -1.38 -39.47
C THR A 724 10.92 -2.24 -40.67
N ALA A 725 11.86 -3.09 -41.09
CA ALA A 725 11.64 -4.01 -42.19
C ALA A 725 10.93 -5.32 -41.77
N THR A 726 10.93 -5.63 -40.48
CA THR A 726 10.38 -6.89 -39.96
C THR A 726 9.55 -6.58 -38.71
N LEU A 727 8.27 -6.85 -38.80
CA LEU A 727 7.32 -6.75 -37.68
C LEU A 727 7.14 -8.15 -37.10
N VAL A 728 7.45 -8.32 -35.81
CA VAL A 728 7.34 -9.58 -35.11
C VAL A 728 6.48 -9.37 -33.90
N PRO A 729 5.31 -10.02 -33.77
CA PRO A 729 4.45 -9.89 -32.62
C PRO A 729 5.08 -10.61 -31.41
N ARG A 730 5.16 -9.93 -30.28
CA ARG A 730 5.66 -10.47 -29.01
C ARG A 730 4.61 -10.51 -27.92
N THR A 731 3.53 -9.78 -28.13
CA THR A 731 2.39 -9.75 -27.23
C THR A 731 1.13 -9.80 -28.09
N VAL A 732 0.16 -10.60 -27.67
CA VAL A 732 -1.14 -10.68 -28.32
C VAL A 732 -2.22 -10.39 -27.27
N LEU A 733 -3.00 -9.35 -27.50
CA LEU A 733 -4.13 -9.02 -26.67
C LEU A 733 -5.36 -9.80 -27.16
N VAL A 734 -6.09 -10.40 -26.25
CA VAL A 734 -7.21 -11.30 -26.56
C VAL A 734 -8.48 -10.83 -25.86
N ARG A 735 -9.56 -10.65 -26.63
CA ARG A 735 -10.89 -10.41 -26.09
C ARG A 735 -11.73 -11.67 -26.15
N PHE A 736 -12.41 -11.99 -25.06
CA PHE A 736 -13.31 -13.13 -24.97
C PHE A 736 -14.73 -12.78 -25.46
N ASP A 737 -15.52 -13.80 -25.77
CA ASP A 737 -16.93 -13.61 -26.10
C ASP A 737 -17.71 -13.04 -24.91
N GLU A 738 -18.72 -12.20 -25.20
CA GLU A 738 -19.56 -11.62 -24.17
C GLU A 738 -20.28 -12.68 -23.34
N GLY A 739 -20.12 -12.63 -22.02
CA GLY A 739 -20.75 -13.56 -21.09
C GLY A 739 -19.96 -14.84 -20.83
N THR A 740 -18.68 -14.89 -21.22
CA THR A 740 -17.77 -15.98 -20.84
C THR A 740 -17.72 -16.13 -19.33
N SER A 741 -17.96 -17.35 -18.83
CA SER A 741 -17.87 -17.64 -17.40
C SER A 741 -16.40 -17.76 -16.97
N ALA A 742 -16.11 -17.63 -15.67
CA ALA A 742 -14.75 -17.83 -15.16
C ALA A 742 -14.14 -19.19 -15.59
N ALA A 743 -14.91 -20.27 -15.51
CA ALA A 743 -14.44 -21.59 -15.99
C ALA A 743 -14.20 -21.62 -17.51
N GLY A 744 -14.96 -20.84 -18.30
CA GLY A 744 -14.72 -20.70 -19.75
C GLY A 744 -13.48 -19.87 -20.03
N ALA A 745 -13.21 -18.85 -19.22
CA ALA A 745 -11.97 -18.06 -19.32
C ALA A 745 -10.74 -18.94 -19.02
N ASP A 746 -10.80 -19.80 -17.99
CA ASP A 746 -9.74 -20.77 -17.66
C ASP A 746 -9.47 -21.75 -18.80
N GLU A 747 -10.53 -22.22 -19.50
CA GLU A 747 -10.39 -23.11 -20.67
C GLU A 747 -9.74 -22.39 -21.85
N ILE A 748 -10.11 -21.14 -22.10
CA ILE A 748 -9.54 -20.32 -23.18
C ILE A 748 -8.05 -20.03 -22.88
N THR A 749 -7.73 -19.60 -21.66
CA THR A 749 -6.34 -19.31 -21.28
C THR A 749 -5.43 -20.53 -21.34
N ALA A 750 -5.94 -21.71 -20.97
CA ALA A 750 -5.20 -22.96 -21.11
C ALA A 750 -4.94 -23.31 -22.59
N ALA A 751 -5.94 -23.10 -23.48
CA ALA A 751 -5.76 -23.33 -24.91
C ALA A 751 -4.79 -22.31 -25.54
N LEU A 752 -4.84 -21.05 -25.12
CA LEU A 752 -3.89 -20.02 -25.55
C LEU A 752 -2.46 -20.36 -25.11
N ALA A 753 -2.28 -20.83 -23.90
CA ALA A 753 -0.98 -21.25 -23.37
C ALA A 753 -0.41 -22.48 -24.13
N GLU A 754 -1.27 -23.45 -24.48
CA GLU A 754 -0.86 -24.62 -25.27
C GLU A 754 -0.35 -24.22 -26.67
N ILE A 755 -1.00 -23.26 -27.34
CA ILE A 755 -0.59 -22.74 -28.66
C ILE A 755 0.69 -21.89 -28.53
N ALA A 756 0.77 -21.09 -27.47
CA ALA A 756 1.87 -20.16 -27.26
C ALA A 756 3.20 -20.86 -26.92
N GLY A 757 3.13 -22.03 -26.27
CA GLY A 757 4.30 -22.82 -25.86
C GLY A 757 4.80 -22.53 -24.45
N ASP A 758 5.76 -23.31 -23.99
CA ASP A 758 6.22 -23.30 -22.58
C ASP A 758 6.89 -21.97 -22.16
N ASP A 759 7.41 -21.19 -23.12
CA ASP A 759 8.11 -19.93 -22.86
C ASP A 759 7.17 -18.70 -22.84
N ALA A 760 5.88 -18.91 -23.08
CA ALA A 760 4.89 -17.83 -23.11
C ALA A 760 4.09 -17.75 -21.82
N VAL A 761 3.79 -16.52 -21.42
CA VAL A 761 2.99 -16.23 -20.23
C VAL A 761 1.64 -15.67 -20.66
N VAL A 762 0.58 -16.33 -20.22
CA VAL A 762 -0.80 -15.83 -20.40
C VAL A 762 -1.23 -15.17 -19.10
N VAL A 763 -1.55 -13.87 -19.17
CA VAL A 763 -1.96 -13.07 -18.02
C VAL A 763 -3.38 -12.58 -18.25
N THR A 764 -4.30 -12.82 -17.33
CA THR A 764 -5.67 -12.30 -17.39
C THR A 764 -5.85 -11.05 -16.53
N ALA A 765 -6.88 -10.27 -16.83
CA ALA A 765 -7.24 -9.12 -15.99
C ALA A 765 -7.63 -9.55 -14.56
N ASP A 766 -8.20 -10.76 -14.38
CA ASP A 766 -8.55 -11.31 -13.07
C ASP A 766 -7.31 -11.72 -12.26
N ASP A 767 -6.25 -12.24 -12.92
CA ASP A 767 -4.98 -12.57 -12.27
C ASP A 767 -4.33 -11.30 -11.72
N VAL A 768 -4.20 -10.27 -12.56
CA VAL A 768 -3.64 -8.97 -12.16
C VAL A 768 -4.50 -8.33 -11.06
N LEU A 769 -5.82 -8.41 -11.17
CA LEU A 769 -6.74 -7.90 -10.17
C LEU A 769 -6.55 -8.58 -8.80
N SER A 770 -6.36 -9.92 -8.79
CA SER A 770 -6.11 -10.65 -7.55
C SER A 770 -4.76 -10.28 -6.95
N GLU A 771 -3.71 -10.18 -7.75
CA GLU A 771 -2.38 -9.73 -7.32
C GLU A 771 -2.44 -8.32 -6.71
N LEU A 772 -3.04 -7.35 -7.41
CA LEU A 772 -3.19 -5.97 -6.91
C LEU A 772 -4.01 -5.88 -5.62
N ARG A 773 -5.01 -6.76 -5.43
CA ARG A 773 -5.79 -6.82 -4.20
C ARG A 773 -5.02 -7.44 -3.04
N GLU A 774 -4.08 -8.34 -3.31
CA GLU A 774 -3.24 -9.00 -2.31
C GLU A 774 -2.06 -8.15 -1.88
N ARG A 775 -1.69 -7.11 -2.63
CA ARG A 775 -0.60 -6.21 -2.26
C ARG A 775 -0.80 -5.59 -0.88
N PRO A 776 0.24 -5.56 -0.03
CA PRO A 776 0.14 -5.14 1.38
C PRO A 776 -0.43 -3.73 1.56
N THR A 777 -0.12 -2.80 0.65
CA THR A 777 -0.64 -1.41 0.66
C THR A 777 -2.14 -1.35 0.42
N THR A 778 -2.64 -2.03 -0.61
CA THR A 778 -4.06 -2.09 -0.97
C THR A 778 -4.85 -2.79 0.12
N GLN A 779 -4.39 -3.95 0.58
CA GLN A 779 -5.01 -4.74 1.64
C GLN A 779 -5.07 -3.95 2.96
N GLY A 780 -3.97 -3.31 3.34
CA GLY A 780 -3.90 -2.47 4.55
C GLY A 780 -4.87 -1.31 4.52
N LEU A 781 -5.03 -0.64 3.37
CA LEU A 781 -6.00 0.44 3.19
C LEU A 781 -7.45 -0.09 3.29
N VAL A 782 -7.78 -1.17 2.60
CA VAL A 782 -9.12 -1.80 2.65
C VAL A 782 -9.48 -2.21 4.08
N ILE A 783 -8.57 -2.88 4.79
CA ILE A 783 -8.78 -3.25 6.19
C ILE A 783 -8.99 -2.01 7.06
N SER A 784 -8.19 -0.95 6.87
CA SER A 784 -8.31 0.30 7.63
C SER A 784 -9.66 0.98 7.42
N LEU A 785 -10.19 0.98 6.19
CA LEU A 785 -11.50 1.52 5.85
C LEU A 785 -12.63 0.69 6.49
N ILE A 786 -12.56 -0.64 6.43
CA ILE A 786 -13.53 -1.53 7.07
C ILE A 786 -13.53 -1.32 8.60
N VAL A 787 -12.35 -1.26 9.21
CA VAL A 787 -12.20 -0.99 10.65
C VAL A 787 -12.79 0.37 11.00
N ALA A 788 -12.57 1.41 10.18
CA ALA A 788 -13.14 2.73 10.39
C ALA A 788 -14.68 2.71 10.34
N ILE A 789 -15.28 2.00 9.37
CA ILE A 789 -16.74 1.83 9.25
C ILE A 789 -17.30 1.13 10.49
N VAL A 790 -16.72 0.01 10.90
CA VAL A 790 -17.15 -0.78 12.06
C VAL A 790 -17.02 0.06 13.34
N LEU A 791 -15.89 0.70 13.55
CA LEU A 791 -15.62 1.52 14.73
C LEU A 791 -16.55 2.71 14.82
N ALA A 792 -16.75 3.45 13.73
CA ALA A 792 -17.67 4.57 13.65
C ALA A 792 -19.12 4.13 13.97
N SER A 793 -19.53 2.97 13.46
CA SER A 793 -20.85 2.38 13.72
C SER A 793 -21.04 2.00 15.18
N LEU A 794 -20.05 1.33 15.80
CA LEU A 794 -20.08 0.95 17.22
C LEU A 794 -20.07 2.17 18.14
N LEU A 795 -19.25 3.18 17.85
CA LEU A 795 -19.20 4.42 18.63
C LEU A 795 -20.51 5.20 18.51
N THR A 796 -21.13 5.21 17.32
CA THR A 796 -22.45 5.82 17.09
C THR A 796 -23.52 5.11 17.90
N ALA A 797 -23.53 3.77 17.91
CA ALA A 797 -24.44 2.98 18.75
C ALA A 797 -24.28 3.32 20.22
N LEU A 798 -23.04 3.40 20.69
CA LEU A 798 -22.73 3.74 22.08
C LEU A 798 -23.15 5.16 22.43
N ALA A 799 -22.97 6.12 21.52
CA ALA A 799 -23.44 7.50 21.69
C ALA A 799 -24.98 7.55 21.88
N ILE A 800 -25.73 6.77 21.08
CA ILE A 800 -27.17 6.69 21.18
C ILE A 800 -27.59 6.08 22.53
N VAL A 801 -26.97 4.98 22.96
CA VAL A 801 -27.24 4.37 24.27
C VAL A 801 -26.95 5.33 25.41
N LEU A 802 -25.81 6.00 25.40
CA LEU A 802 -25.44 6.98 26.42
C LEU A 802 -26.43 8.16 26.47
N THR A 803 -26.88 8.62 25.31
CA THR A 803 -27.88 9.67 25.19
C THR A 803 -29.19 9.29 25.86
N LEU A 804 -29.66 8.08 25.59
CA LEU A 804 -30.88 7.52 26.19
C LEU A 804 -30.74 7.38 27.71
N VAL A 805 -29.54 7.03 28.20
CA VAL A 805 -29.26 6.94 29.63
C VAL A 805 -29.22 8.32 30.31
N VAL A 806 -28.65 9.35 29.64
CA VAL A 806 -28.65 10.74 30.19
C VAL A 806 -30.05 11.32 30.30
N GLY A 807 -30.92 11.05 29.33
CA GLY A 807 -32.31 11.55 29.30
C GLY A 807 -33.26 10.88 30.30
N ARG A 808 -32.86 9.85 31.06
CA ARG A 808 -33.69 9.07 32.00
C ARG A 808 -34.32 9.93 33.10
N PRO A 809 -33.59 10.77 33.86
CA PRO A 809 -34.18 11.47 35.01
C PRO A 809 -35.35 12.39 34.64
N ALA A 810 -35.31 12.95 33.45
CA ALA A 810 -36.39 13.78 32.93
C ALA A 810 -37.63 12.95 32.53
N ARG A 811 -37.43 11.74 32.02
CA ARG A 811 -38.52 10.81 31.66
C ARG A 811 -39.16 10.17 32.87
N ASP A 812 -38.40 9.77 33.89
CA ASP A 812 -38.89 9.14 35.12
C ASP A 812 -39.83 10.07 35.92
N ARG A 813 -39.76 11.40 35.73
CA ARG A 813 -40.68 12.35 36.31
C ARG A 813 -41.98 12.51 35.56
N LEU A 814 -42.03 12.31 34.25
CA LEU A 814 -43.15 12.54 33.36
C LEU A 814 -44.00 11.29 33.12
N LEU A 815 -43.34 10.11 33.01
CA LEU A 815 -44.03 8.86 32.70
C LEU A 815 -45.10 8.48 33.73
N PRO A 816 -44.90 8.62 35.07
CA PRO A 816 -45.95 8.36 36.07
C PRO A 816 -47.15 9.31 35.92
N LEU A 817 -46.92 10.56 35.58
CA LEU A 817 -48.01 11.55 35.37
C LEU A 817 -48.82 11.17 34.11
N LEU A 818 -48.19 10.72 33.05
CA LEU A 818 -48.89 10.31 31.83
C LEU A 818 -49.58 8.94 31.99
N SER A 819 -49.02 8.03 32.80
CA SER A 819 -49.67 6.75 33.12
C SER A 819 -50.94 6.93 33.94
N THR A 820 -50.99 7.91 34.88
CA THR A 820 -52.26 8.25 35.60
C THR A 820 -53.32 8.84 34.66
N LEU A 821 -52.91 9.41 33.52
CA LEU A 821 -53.80 9.88 32.46
C LEU A 821 -54.16 8.82 31.44
N GLY A 822 -53.80 7.53 31.66
CA GLY A 822 -54.20 6.40 30.85
C GLY A 822 -53.21 6.00 29.73
N LEU A 823 -51.97 6.52 29.75
CA LEU A 823 -50.95 6.11 28.75
C LEU A 823 -50.40 4.72 29.08
N GLY A 824 -50.76 3.72 28.23
CA GLY A 824 -50.24 2.39 28.43
C GLY A 824 -48.78 2.19 27.98
N ARG A 825 -48.15 1.07 28.33
CA ARG A 825 -46.75 0.74 28.04
C ARG A 825 -46.34 0.83 26.56
N ARG A 826 -47.28 0.61 25.61
CA ARG A 826 -47.05 0.83 24.17
C ARG A 826 -46.90 2.33 23.86
N GLY A 827 -47.67 3.18 24.49
CA GLY A 827 -47.62 4.61 24.34
C GLY A 827 -46.29 5.20 24.91
N GLU A 828 -45.81 4.65 26.03
CA GLU A 828 -44.51 5.03 26.61
C GLU A 828 -43.37 4.76 25.66
N ARG A 829 -43.29 3.57 25.04
CA ARG A 829 -42.27 3.23 24.02
C ARG A 829 -42.37 4.10 22.78
N ALA A 830 -43.59 4.32 22.30
CA ALA A 830 -43.86 5.17 21.14
C ALA A 830 -43.43 6.63 21.41
N LEU A 831 -43.59 7.14 22.66
CA LEU A 831 -43.14 8.47 23.02
C LEU A 831 -41.62 8.63 22.87
N VAL A 832 -40.84 7.63 23.31
CA VAL A 832 -39.39 7.62 23.17
C VAL A 832 -38.98 7.63 21.68
N VAL A 833 -39.68 6.82 20.87
CA VAL A 833 -39.42 6.78 19.41
C VAL A 833 -39.72 8.13 18.76
N TRP A 834 -40.79 8.79 19.10
CA TRP A 834 -41.16 10.11 18.58
C TRP A 834 -40.31 11.27 19.13
N GLU A 835 -39.65 11.10 20.29
CA GLU A 835 -38.71 12.06 20.85
C GLU A 835 -37.36 12.02 20.15
N ILE A 836 -36.83 10.80 19.88
CA ILE A 836 -35.46 10.60 19.38
C ILE A 836 -35.45 10.37 17.86
N GLY A 837 -36.44 9.65 17.33
CA GLY A 837 -36.49 9.22 15.92
C GLY A 837 -36.33 10.37 14.92
N PRO A 838 -37.06 11.45 15.00
CA PRO A 838 -36.92 12.58 14.06
C PRO A 838 -35.54 13.23 14.07
N VAL A 839 -34.93 13.36 15.27
CA VAL A 839 -33.60 13.95 15.42
C VAL A 839 -32.53 12.99 14.86
N ALA A 840 -32.66 11.69 15.15
CA ALA A 840 -31.75 10.69 14.62
C ALA A 840 -31.85 10.58 13.09
N LEU A 841 -33.05 10.67 12.51
CA LEU A 841 -33.27 10.66 11.07
C LEU A 841 -32.59 11.87 10.39
N ILE A 842 -32.77 13.08 10.96
CA ILE A 842 -32.11 14.29 10.44
C ILE A 842 -30.58 14.15 10.52
N ALA A 843 -30.07 13.64 11.64
CA ALA A 843 -28.64 13.43 11.82
C ALA A 843 -28.10 12.38 10.83
N LEU A 844 -28.84 11.30 10.57
CA LEU A 844 -28.47 10.26 9.63
C LEU A 844 -28.44 10.79 8.19
N VAL A 845 -29.48 11.50 7.76
CA VAL A 845 -29.52 12.10 6.41
C VAL A 845 -28.40 13.12 6.23
N ALA A 846 -28.19 13.97 7.23
CA ALA A 846 -27.11 14.98 7.19
C ALA A 846 -25.73 14.32 7.16
N GLY A 847 -25.50 13.28 7.98
CA GLY A 847 -24.28 12.50 7.97
C GLY A 847 -24.02 11.80 6.65
N ALA A 848 -25.07 11.21 6.06
CA ALA A 848 -24.98 10.55 4.75
C ALA A 848 -24.60 11.53 3.61
N LEU A 849 -25.30 12.66 3.54
CA LEU A 849 -24.99 13.69 2.52
C LEU A 849 -23.56 14.23 2.68
N LEU A 850 -23.15 14.47 3.91
CA LEU A 850 -21.80 14.94 4.19
C LEU A 850 -20.76 13.89 3.86
N GLY A 851 -20.99 12.63 4.29
CA GLY A 851 -20.06 11.52 4.00
C GLY A 851 -19.89 11.26 2.51
N ALA A 852 -20.95 11.40 1.72
CA ALA A 852 -20.89 11.29 0.26
C ALA A 852 -20.19 12.50 -0.41
N ALA A 853 -20.26 13.70 0.20
CA ALA A 853 -19.64 14.90 -0.36
C ALA A 853 -18.15 15.06 0.02
N LEU A 854 -17.73 14.53 1.17
CA LEU A 854 -16.35 14.64 1.67
C LEU A 854 -15.28 14.10 0.72
N PRO A 855 -15.47 12.93 0.05
CA PRO A 855 -14.46 12.39 -0.86
C PRO A 855 -14.08 13.37 -1.99
N PHE A 856 -15.01 14.11 -2.55
CA PHE A 856 -14.74 15.10 -3.61
C PHE A 856 -13.83 16.25 -3.16
N VAL A 857 -13.83 16.57 -1.87
CA VAL A 857 -12.95 17.60 -1.31
C VAL A 857 -11.60 17.01 -0.90
N VAL A 858 -11.61 15.83 -0.33
CA VAL A 858 -10.44 15.20 0.26
C VAL A 858 -9.53 14.60 -0.82
N LEU A 859 -10.10 13.92 -1.82
CA LEU A 859 -9.33 13.32 -2.92
C LEU A 859 -8.67 14.33 -3.86
N ALA A 860 -9.12 15.58 -3.86
CA ALA A 860 -8.41 16.65 -4.58
C ALA A 860 -7.03 16.99 -3.99
N GLY A 861 -6.72 16.52 -2.80
CA GLY A 861 -5.43 16.73 -2.14
C GLY A 861 -4.72 15.45 -1.68
N ILE A 862 -5.30 14.29 -1.98
CA ILE A 862 -4.75 12.96 -1.64
C ILE A 862 -4.48 12.20 -2.92
N ASP A 863 -3.29 11.63 -3.03
CA ASP A 863 -2.91 10.72 -4.10
C ASP A 863 -3.24 9.28 -3.71
N LEU A 864 -4.12 8.60 -4.45
CA LEU A 864 -4.48 7.21 -4.25
C LEU A 864 -3.74 6.25 -5.20
N ARG A 865 -2.92 6.77 -6.10
CA ARG A 865 -2.18 5.95 -7.08
C ARG A 865 -1.31 4.90 -6.39
N ALA A 866 -0.67 5.25 -5.29
CA ALA A 866 0.13 4.34 -4.47
C ALA A 866 -0.64 3.11 -3.92
N PHE A 867 -1.99 3.14 -3.94
CA PHE A 867 -2.84 2.04 -3.45
C PHE A 867 -3.59 1.31 -4.56
N THR A 868 -3.62 1.87 -5.75
CA THR A 868 -4.34 1.29 -6.88
C THR A 868 -3.41 0.82 -7.99
N ASP A 869 -2.10 1.09 -7.85
CA ASP A 869 -1.06 0.86 -8.87
C ASP A 869 -1.44 1.42 -10.25
N GLY A 870 -2.37 2.36 -10.26
CA GLY A 870 -2.80 3.05 -11.48
C GLY A 870 -2.05 4.36 -11.66
N ASP A 871 -1.66 4.66 -12.88
CA ASP A 871 -0.97 5.92 -13.21
C ASP A 871 -1.89 7.14 -13.07
N ALA A 872 -3.20 6.94 -13.22
CA ALA A 872 -4.19 8.00 -13.09
C ALA A 872 -4.86 7.97 -11.69
N GLN A 873 -5.10 9.17 -11.14
CA GLN A 873 -5.88 9.31 -9.91
C GLN A 873 -7.28 8.71 -10.08
N PRO A 874 -7.71 7.74 -9.25
CA PRO A 874 -9.02 7.15 -9.39
C PRO A 874 -10.13 8.18 -9.17
N ALA A 875 -11.11 8.19 -10.07
CA ALA A 875 -12.28 9.05 -9.96
C ALA A 875 -13.17 8.57 -8.81
N VAL A 876 -13.78 9.53 -8.08
CA VAL A 876 -14.72 9.20 -7.00
C VAL A 876 -15.89 8.38 -7.53
N THR A 877 -16.00 7.14 -7.09
CA THR A 877 -17.12 6.26 -7.43
C THR A 877 -18.11 6.18 -6.27
N LEU A 878 -19.36 6.49 -6.55
CA LEU A 878 -20.46 6.34 -5.60
C LEU A 878 -21.15 4.99 -5.88
N ASP A 879 -20.69 3.91 -5.21
CA ASP A 879 -21.36 2.64 -5.30
C ASP A 879 -22.68 2.68 -4.50
N PRO A 880 -23.86 2.63 -5.17
CA PRO A 880 -25.16 2.72 -4.50
C PRO A 880 -25.41 1.55 -3.55
N TRP A 881 -24.83 0.36 -3.82
CA TRP A 881 -24.99 -0.82 -2.99
C TRP A 881 -24.22 -0.69 -1.68
N LEU A 882 -22.93 -0.31 -1.73
CA LEU A 882 -22.12 -0.10 -0.53
C LEU A 882 -22.70 1.01 0.35
N ILE A 883 -23.07 2.14 -0.24
CA ILE A 883 -23.66 3.26 0.50
C ILE A 883 -24.99 2.82 1.15
N THR A 884 -25.86 2.12 0.42
CA THR A 884 -27.12 1.62 0.93
C THR A 884 -26.92 0.60 2.05
N ALA A 885 -25.95 -0.30 1.93
CA ALA A 885 -25.61 -1.29 2.95
C ALA A 885 -25.14 -0.61 4.25
N VAL A 886 -24.27 0.40 4.15
CA VAL A 886 -23.76 1.16 5.31
C VAL A 886 -24.86 1.99 5.97
N LEU A 887 -25.75 2.60 5.19
CA LEU A 887 -26.91 3.33 5.72
C LEU A 887 -27.91 2.40 6.38
N ALA A 888 -28.24 1.27 5.76
CA ALA A 888 -29.11 0.25 6.36
C ALA A 888 -28.51 -0.30 7.66
N GLY A 889 -27.19 -0.59 7.66
CA GLY A 889 -26.44 -0.98 8.83
C GLY A 889 -26.50 0.08 9.95
N SER A 890 -26.32 1.35 9.62
CA SER A 890 -26.41 2.47 10.57
C SER A 890 -27.83 2.62 11.18
N VAL A 891 -28.86 2.44 10.37
CA VAL A 891 -30.26 2.42 10.84
C VAL A 891 -30.50 1.23 11.77
N LEU A 892 -30.04 0.03 11.38
CA LEU A 892 -30.18 -1.19 12.19
C LEU A 892 -29.44 -1.05 13.53
N VAL A 893 -28.24 -0.53 13.52
CA VAL A 893 -27.44 -0.22 14.73
C VAL A 893 -28.19 0.78 15.62
N THR A 894 -28.78 1.82 15.05
CA THR A 894 -29.59 2.81 15.79
C THR A 894 -30.81 2.16 16.45
N ILE A 895 -31.54 1.32 15.75
CA ILE A 895 -32.69 0.58 16.27
C ILE A 895 -32.26 -0.39 17.38
N ALA A 896 -31.16 -1.14 17.16
CA ALA A 896 -30.63 -2.08 18.14
C ALA A 896 -30.17 -1.36 19.42
N ALA A 897 -29.47 -0.23 19.29
CA ALA A 897 -29.04 0.59 20.42
C ALA A 897 -30.23 1.12 21.23
N ALA A 898 -31.29 1.60 20.56
CA ALA A 898 -32.53 2.04 21.21
C ALA A 898 -33.26 0.87 21.92
N ALA A 899 -33.28 -0.31 21.31
CA ALA A 899 -33.86 -1.51 21.92
C ALA A 899 -33.10 -1.98 23.16
N VAL A 900 -31.76 -2.00 23.09
CA VAL A 900 -30.91 -2.35 24.25
C VAL A 900 -31.12 -1.35 25.38
N ALA A 901 -31.12 -0.04 25.10
CA ALA A 901 -31.37 0.99 26.11
C ALA A 901 -32.74 0.83 26.77
N SER A 902 -33.78 0.49 26.01
CA SER A 902 -35.13 0.26 26.53
C SER A 902 -35.24 -1.01 27.41
N ARG A 903 -34.47 -2.06 27.12
CA ARG A 903 -34.43 -3.28 27.96
C ARG A 903 -33.72 -3.05 29.28
N ILE A 904 -32.61 -2.30 29.26
CA ILE A 904 -31.94 -1.88 30.49
C ILE A 904 -32.86 -1.06 31.40
N ASP A 905 -33.81 -0.31 30.81
CA ASP A 905 -34.84 0.45 31.55
C ASP A 905 -35.86 -0.50 32.26
N GLY A 906 -36.28 -1.56 31.60
CA GLY A 906 -37.29 -2.46 32.13
C GLY A 906 -36.78 -3.30 33.34
N SER A 907 -35.53 -3.71 33.34
CA SER A 907 -34.93 -4.55 34.40
C SER A 907 -34.73 -3.83 35.73
N VAL A 908 -34.46 -2.53 35.69
CA VAL A 908 -34.22 -1.72 36.91
C VAL A 908 -35.56 -1.38 37.61
N ASN A 909 -36.65 -1.22 36.84
CA ASN A 909 -38.00 -0.97 37.40
C ASN A 909 -38.58 -2.23 38.07
N ALA A 910 -38.32 -3.40 37.54
CA ALA A 910 -38.72 -4.68 38.16
C ALA A 910 -38.00 -4.90 39.50
N ALA A 911 -36.74 -4.61 39.58
CA ALA A 911 -35.95 -4.74 40.81
C ALA A 911 -36.38 -3.72 41.92
N ARG A 912 -36.85 -2.50 41.52
CA ARG A 912 -37.40 -1.53 42.45
C ARG A 912 -38.79 -1.88 42.90
N ALA A 913 -39.61 -2.49 42.05
CA ALA A 913 -40.96 -2.96 42.38
C ALA A 913 -40.88 -4.10 43.41
N MET A 914 -39.99 -5.07 43.21
CA MET A 914 -39.76 -6.18 44.16
C MET A 914 -39.28 -5.70 45.56
N ARG A 915 -38.37 -4.68 45.60
CA ARG A 915 -37.95 -4.10 46.88
C ARG A 915 -39.06 -3.32 47.64
N LYS A 916 -40.05 -2.77 46.93
CA LYS A 916 -41.20 -2.14 47.57
C LYS A 916 -42.21 -3.11 48.11
N GLU A 917 -42.29 -4.34 47.55
CA GLU A 917 -43.11 -5.44 48.08
C GLU A 917 -42.48 -6.11 49.31
N GLU A 918 -41.15 -6.05 49.48
CA GLU A 918 -40.45 -6.56 50.65
C GLU A 918 -40.40 -5.56 51.84
N GLU A 919 -40.66 -4.24 51.62
CA GLU A 919 -40.73 -3.21 52.65
C GLU A 919 -42.16 -2.81 53.09
N GLY A 920 -43.21 -3.43 52.47
CA GLY A 920 -44.62 -3.27 52.90
C GLY A 920 -45.16 -4.57 53.49
#